data_9eafe9808e3e571d2c2efc6b38a5852e
#
_entry.id   9eafe9808e3e571d2c2efc6b38a5852e
#
_cell.length_a   1.000
_cell.length_b   1.000
_cell.length_c   1.000
_cell.angle_alpha   90.00
_cell.angle_beta   90.00
_cell.angle_gamma   90.00
#
_symmetry.space_group_name_H-M   'P 1'
#
loop_
_entity.id
_entity.type
_entity.pdbx_description
1 polymer ?
#
loop_
_entity_poly.entity_id
_entity_poly.type
_entity_poly.pdbx_seq_one_letter_code
_entity_poly.pdbx_strand_id
1 'polypeptide(L)'
;MRVLRLAHHAVVSSWRERERELIARGVDVSLVSSKAWNEGGVMVRLDAEQDSFVAGAGTVGSHPSVFLMNPIPIWRELGRRPDLIDLHEEPNSLITAEVLLLRWLRRVRAPYVLYSAQNLEKRYPIPFRWMERKALRGAGAAYVCNVEAGEILRRKGLAGPAIYIPLGVDLALFTPTDRTAPRADAVVGYVGRLEPHKGVDVLLRAVATNPGWMLQLTGDGSQRTVLEQLAVQLGIERRVEFLGHASGAELVARYHALDVVAVPSLPWPGWREQFCRVAVEAMAAGVPVVASASGAIPDVVATAGILVEPADPAALADGIRQALVASTWTELRARGLQHAEDFTWASVAELQRSMYDTVVGGEVAALPVAPPQVIVVAYGSPDQLSGCLDALGDELPVTVIDNSSLAEARRIAEQHGARYVDSGANLGFAGGVNLGLATVDQNGQGAADILLLNPDARIDAASVIAMQSALRSAHNIAAVGAAQTEPDSGLPVRVWWPFPTPWGACLEAVGLGALRRRPDFAIGSILLLRREAIDKVGVFDERFFLYAEETDWQYRARKAGWTIAVADVEATHEGGGTGGDPRAREAHFYGSAERYVRKHYGSTGWAVYRFANLAGATVRGLVLPGERGAAARRRRGLFSKGPIAVESSLS
;
A
#
# COMPACT_ATOMS: atom_id res chain seq x y z
N MET A 1 14.18 10.75 23.92
CA MET A 1 14.89 10.37 22.69
C MET A 1 15.48 11.61 22.07
N ARG A 2 16.80 11.57 21.73
CA ARG A 2 17.48 12.69 21.03
C ARG A 2 17.60 12.38 19.55
N VAL A 3 17.11 13.29 18.70
CA VAL A 3 17.10 13.15 17.24
C VAL A 3 17.95 14.26 16.62
N LEU A 4 18.94 13.87 15.82
CA LEU A 4 19.61 14.80 14.91
C LEU A 4 18.91 14.75 13.55
N ARG A 5 18.30 15.88 13.18
CA ARG A 5 17.62 16.04 11.91
C ARG A 5 18.41 16.94 10.97
N LEU A 6 18.46 16.57 9.68
CA LEU A 6 19.05 17.39 8.61
C LEU A 6 18.00 17.68 7.53
N ALA A 7 17.80 18.96 7.23
CA ALA A 7 16.84 19.41 6.22
C ALA A 7 17.28 20.77 5.65
N HIS A 8 17.78 20.79 4.41
CA HIS A 8 18.27 22.03 3.79
C HIS A 8 17.19 23.10 3.63
N HIS A 9 15.96 22.68 3.31
CA HIS A 9 14.81 23.57 3.09
C HIS A 9 14.16 24.10 4.38
N ALA A 10 14.59 23.64 5.55
CA ALA A 10 14.11 24.14 6.84
C ALA A 10 14.59 25.58 7.14
N VAL A 11 15.13 26.28 6.14
CA VAL A 11 15.35 27.74 6.16
C VAL A 11 14.04 28.51 6.34
N VAL A 12 12.92 27.96 5.84
CA VAL A 12 11.58 28.54 5.98
C VAL A 12 10.99 28.15 7.33
N SER A 13 10.56 29.10 8.14
CA SER A 13 10.06 28.88 9.50
C SER A 13 8.84 27.95 9.55
N SER A 14 7.91 28.08 8.60
CA SER A 14 6.71 27.21 8.55
C SER A 14 7.01 25.73 8.30
N TRP A 15 8.15 25.40 7.70
CA TRP A 15 8.58 24.02 7.55
C TRP A 15 9.12 23.38 8.85
N ARG A 16 9.42 24.21 9.88
CA ARG A 16 9.89 23.77 11.19
C ARG A 16 8.76 23.48 12.18
N GLU A 17 7.51 23.63 11.79
CA GLU A 17 6.35 23.25 12.64
C GLU A 17 6.40 21.77 13.05
N ARG A 18 6.87 20.88 12.18
CA ARG A 18 7.08 19.47 12.51
C ARG A 18 8.01 19.29 13.70
N GLU A 19 9.14 20.00 13.70
CA GLU A 19 10.12 19.94 14.78
C GLU A 19 9.55 20.51 16.08
N ARG A 20 8.80 21.61 16.03
CA ARG A 20 8.11 22.20 17.18
C ARG A 20 7.11 21.22 17.79
N GLU A 21 6.34 20.57 16.95
CA GLU A 21 5.38 19.53 17.36
C GLU A 21 6.07 18.27 17.94
N LEU A 22 7.20 17.85 17.39
CA LEU A 22 8.01 16.76 17.94
C LEU A 22 8.57 17.13 19.33
N ILE A 23 9.07 18.36 19.49
CA ILE A 23 9.58 18.86 20.77
C ILE A 23 8.46 18.93 21.80
N ALA A 24 7.28 19.43 21.42
CA ALA A 24 6.09 19.43 22.29
C ALA A 24 5.69 18.04 22.79
N ARG A 25 6.02 16.99 22.01
CA ARG A 25 5.82 15.57 22.35
C ARG A 25 7.00 14.91 23.07
N GLY A 26 7.95 15.72 23.54
CA GLY A 26 9.09 15.25 24.35
C GLY A 26 10.26 14.66 23.56
N VAL A 27 10.37 14.93 22.25
CA VAL A 27 11.55 14.57 21.46
C VAL A 27 12.59 15.70 21.56
N ASP A 28 13.82 15.37 21.96
CA ASP A 28 14.96 16.32 21.96
C ASP A 28 15.51 16.45 20.54
N VAL A 29 15.02 17.44 19.77
CA VAL A 29 15.38 17.65 18.37
C VAL A 29 16.53 18.66 18.25
N SER A 30 17.59 18.26 17.52
CA SER A 30 18.62 19.16 17.00
C SER A 30 18.50 19.18 15.47
N LEU A 31 18.18 20.35 14.88
CA LEU A 31 18.04 20.50 13.44
C LEU A 31 19.27 21.21 12.85
N VAL A 32 19.88 20.64 11.81
CA VAL A 32 20.87 21.33 10.98
C VAL A 32 20.23 21.68 9.64
N SER A 33 20.19 22.97 9.31
CA SER A 33 19.62 23.49 8.05
C SER A 33 20.64 24.38 7.32
N SER A 34 20.37 24.69 6.06
CA SER A 34 21.16 25.65 5.29
C SER A 34 21.06 27.06 5.91
N LYS A 35 22.14 27.86 5.87
CA LYS A 35 22.06 29.29 6.24
C LYS A 35 21.24 30.12 5.26
N ALA A 36 21.22 29.71 4.01
CA ALA A 36 20.39 30.26 2.96
C ALA A 36 20.13 29.20 1.88
N TRP A 37 18.94 29.22 1.30
CA TRP A 37 18.57 28.32 0.23
C TRP A 37 17.64 29.00 -0.78
N ASN A 38 17.69 28.56 -2.04
CA ASN A 38 16.78 29.07 -3.07
C ASN A 38 15.46 28.27 -3.04
N GLU A 39 14.41 28.88 -2.53
CA GLU A 39 13.05 28.33 -2.51
C GLU A 39 12.22 28.92 -3.63
N GLY A 40 11.96 28.13 -4.66
CA GLY A 40 11.09 28.56 -5.78
C GLY A 40 11.59 29.77 -6.57
N GLY A 41 12.91 30.01 -6.63
CA GLY A 41 13.51 31.16 -7.31
C GLY A 41 13.88 32.31 -6.37
N VAL A 42 13.47 32.29 -5.09
CA VAL A 42 13.77 33.31 -4.09
C VAL A 42 14.80 32.76 -3.09
N MET A 43 15.84 33.55 -2.84
CA MET A 43 16.86 33.23 -1.83
C MET A 43 16.33 33.53 -0.42
N VAL A 44 15.98 32.47 0.33
CA VAL A 44 15.52 32.57 1.72
C VAL A 44 16.71 32.37 2.65
N ARG A 45 16.85 33.24 3.66
CA ARG A 45 17.84 33.11 4.73
C ARG A 45 17.21 32.46 5.96
N LEU A 46 17.98 31.61 6.62
CA LEU A 46 17.58 31.01 7.87
C LEU A 46 17.36 32.06 8.95
N ASP A 47 16.15 32.13 9.46
CA ASP A 47 15.82 32.83 10.70
C ASP A 47 15.93 31.82 11.85
N ALA A 48 17.06 31.84 12.56
CA ALA A 48 17.33 30.93 13.69
C ALA A 48 16.97 31.56 15.05
N GLU A 49 16.61 32.84 15.09
CA GLU A 49 16.31 33.53 16.36
C GLU A 49 15.02 33.01 17.02
N GLN A 50 14.10 32.52 16.20
CA GLN A 50 12.82 31.96 16.67
C GLN A 50 12.93 30.55 17.24
N ASP A 51 13.95 29.77 16.84
CA ASP A 51 14.03 28.33 17.14
C ASP A 51 15.43 27.94 17.64
N SER A 52 15.58 27.80 18.95
CA SER A 52 16.87 27.47 19.59
C SER A 52 17.44 26.07 19.22
N PHE A 53 16.59 25.20 18.67
CA PHE A 53 16.96 23.85 18.25
C PHE A 53 17.62 23.81 16.86
N VAL A 54 17.71 24.95 16.14
CA VAL A 54 18.22 25.04 14.77
C VAL A 54 19.65 25.54 14.72
N ALA A 55 20.52 24.84 13.98
CA ALA A 55 21.86 25.27 13.63
C ALA A 55 22.01 25.47 12.13
N GLY A 56 22.42 26.67 11.70
CA GLY A 56 22.66 26.99 10.30
C GLY A 56 24.05 26.53 9.81
N ALA A 57 24.09 25.79 8.70
CA ALA A 57 25.31 25.39 8.00
C ALA A 57 25.45 26.14 6.66
N GLY A 58 26.65 26.64 6.33
CA GLY A 58 26.94 27.16 4.98
C GLY A 58 26.88 26.02 3.96
N THR A 59 26.38 26.31 2.75
CA THR A 59 26.26 25.31 1.67
C THR A 59 27.17 25.64 0.49
N VAL A 60 27.63 24.60 -0.19
CA VAL A 60 28.33 24.65 -1.48
C VAL A 60 27.54 23.83 -2.49
N GLY A 61 27.09 24.46 -3.57
CA GLY A 61 26.12 23.90 -4.51
C GLY A 61 24.70 24.42 -4.26
N SER A 62 23.86 24.40 -5.29
CA SER A 62 22.48 24.91 -5.26
C SER A 62 21.44 23.89 -5.74
N HIS A 63 21.89 22.73 -6.24
CA HIS A 63 20.98 21.68 -6.70
C HIS A 63 20.68 20.70 -5.56
N PRO A 64 19.41 20.34 -5.26
CA PRO A 64 19.04 19.49 -4.12
C PRO A 64 19.77 18.14 -4.01
N SER A 65 20.21 17.56 -5.13
CA SER A 65 20.98 16.32 -5.11
C SER A 65 22.51 16.51 -5.11
N VAL A 66 22.99 17.76 -5.38
CA VAL A 66 24.42 18.04 -5.59
C VAL A 66 24.82 19.28 -4.80
N PHE A 67 24.77 19.18 -3.48
CA PHE A 67 25.27 20.20 -2.56
C PHE A 67 25.89 19.51 -1.34
N LEU A 68 26.77 20.24 -0.66
CA LEU A 68 27.40 19.85 0.60
C LEU A 68 27.16 20.95 1.62
N MET A 69 27.18 20.59 2.89
CA MET A 69 27.11 21.53 4.00
C MET A 69 28.47 21.68 4.69
N ASN A 70 28.71 22.83 5.33
CA ASN A 70 29.81 22.94 6.26
C ASN A 70 29.71 21.79 7.30
N PRO A 71 30.70 20.90 7.40
CA PRO A 71 30.62 19.73 8.27
C PRO A 71 30.69 20.04 9.76
N ILE A 72 31.12 21.24 10.17
CA ILE A 72 31.34 21.59 11.58
C ILE A 72 30.06 21.51 12.42
N PRO A 73 28.92 22.12 12.02
CA PRO A 73 27.66 21.95 12.75
C PRO A 73 27.22 20.50 12.86
N ILE A 74 27.28 19.75 11.74
CA ILE A 74 26.91 18.33 11.70
C ILE A 74 27.80 17.52 12.63
N TRP A 75 29.11 17.74 12.57
CA TRP A 75 30.10 17.09 13.43
C TRP A 75 29.86 17.35 14.91
N ARG A 76 29.52 18.59 15.27
CA ARG A 76 29.20 18.98 16.64
C ARG A 76 27.95 18.25 17.15
N GLU A 77 26.88 18.23 16.37
CA GLU A 77 25.63 17.58 16.76
C GLU A 77 25.79 16.04 16.83
N LEU A 78 26.52 15.42 15.91
CA LEU A 78 26.88 13.99 16.00
C LEU A 78 27.65 13.68 17.30
N GLY A 79 28.41 14.66 17.84
CA GLY A 79 29.14 14.53 19.12
C GLY A 79 28.24 14.45 20.34
N ARG A 80 27.03 14.92 20.26
CA ARG A 80 26.02 14.80 21.31
C ARG A 80 25.41 13.41 21.42
N ARG A 81 25.86 12.49 20.54
CA ARG A 81 25.41 11.09 20.46
C ARG A 81 23.89 10.99 20.37
N PRO A 82 23.29 11.40 19.25
CA PRO A 82 21.85 11.23 19.04
C PRO A 82 21.47 9.75 19.11
N ASP A 83 20.24 9.47 19.53
CA ASP A 83 19.64 8.13 19.50
C ASP A 83 19.21 7.76 18.08
N LEU A 84 18.87 8.77 17.25
CA LEU A 84 18.44 8.63 15.86
C LEU A 84 18.97 9.79 15.01
N ILE A 85 19.26 9.51 13.73
CA ILE A 85 19.57 10.53 12.72
C ILE A 85 18.48 10.52 11.68
N ASP A 86 17.78 11.65 11.50
CA ASP A 86 16.77 11.83 10.46
C ASP A 86 17.33 12.65 9.30
N LEU A 87 17.49 12.01 8.16
CA LEU A 87 17.97 12.63 6.92
C LEU A 87 16.77 12.98 6.04
N HIS A 88 16.24 14.20 6.21
CA HIS A 88 15.19 14.72 5.35
C HIS A 88 15.75 15.22 4.01
N GLU A 89 16.51 14.32 3.39
CA GLU A 89 17.24 14.53 2.14
C GLU A 89 17.14 13.26 1.28
N GLU A 90 17.15 13.43 -0.04
CA GLU A 90 17.07 12.29 -0.95
C GLU A 90 18.24 11.31 -0.76
N PRO A 91 18.01 9.99 -0.84
CA PRO A 91 19.04 8.98 -0.61
C PRO A 91 20.26 9.06 -1.55
N ASN A 92 20.07 9.61 -2.75
CA ASN A 92 21.12 9.79 -3.76
C ASN A 92 21.90 11.11 -3.61
N SER A 93 21.52 12.00 -2.68
CA SER A 93 22.15 13.31 -2.54
C SER A 93 23.56 13.26 -1.93
N LEU A 94 24.40 14.21 -2.30
CA LEU A 94 25.75 14.32 -1.75
C LEU A 94 25.72 14.61 -0.25
N ILE A 95 24.75 15.40 0.23
CA ILE A 95 24.60 15.70 1.66
C ILE A 95 24.27 14.43 2.47
N THR A 96 23.42 13.53 1.95
CA THR A 96 23.18 12.23 2.60
C THR A 96 24.48 11.43 2.72
N ALA A 97 25.27 11.37 1.66
CA ALA A 97 26.57 10.68 1.68
C ALA A 97 27.56 11.34 2.66
N GLU A 98 27.62 12.69 2.72
CA GLU A 98 28.43 13.46 3.65
C GLU A 98 28.09 13.13 5.10
N VAL A 99 26.81 13.16 5.47
CA VAL A 99 26.37 12.88 6.85
C VAL A 99 26.70 11.45 7.24
N LEU A 100 26.45 10.47 6.35
CA LEU A 100 26.79 9.08 6.63
C LEU A 100 28.30 8.86 6.76
N LEU A 101 29.14 9.59 6.01
CA LEU A 101 30.59 9.59 6.18
C LEU A 101 31.00 10.19 7.53
N LEU A 102 30.46 11.35 7.90
CA LEU A 102 30.76 12.01 9.18
C LEU A 102 30.31 11.15 10.37
N ARG A 103 29.13 10.51 10.27
CA ARG A 103 28.63 9.52 11.24
C ARG A 103 29.64 8.37 11.43
N TRP A 104 30.17 7.82 10.34
CA TRP A 104 31.15 6.74 10.36
C TRP A 104 32.49 7.19 10.97
N LEU A 105 33.02 8.33 10.55
CA LEU A 105 34.25 8.90 11.07
C LEU A 105 34.17 9.17 12.59
N ARG A 106 33.01 9.66 13.06
CA ARG A 106 32.78 9.93 14.48
C ARG A 106 32.36 8.70 15.29
N ARG A 107 32.27 7.53 14.63
CA ARG A 107 31.88 6.25 15.26
C ARG A 107 30.51 6.31 15.97
N VAL A 108 29.55 7.08 15.43
CA VAL A 108 28.17 7.13 15.93
C VAL A 108 27.42 5.91 15.44
N ARG A 109 26.84 5.12 16.37
CA ARG A 109 26.09 3.89 16.06
C ARG A 109 24.58 4.10 15.91
N ALA A 110 24.08 5.31 16.21
CA ALA A 110 22.66 5.62 16.07
C ALA A 110 22.10 5.16 14.71
N PRO A 111 20.95 4.50 14.65
CA PRO A 111 20.27 4.23 13.39
C PRO A 111 19.95 5.53 12.66
N TYR A 112 19.64 5.43 11.37
CA TYR A 112 19.19 6.59 10.61
C TYR A 112 17.98 6.25 9.77
N VAL A 113 17.15 7.27 9.52
CA VAL A 113 16.01 7.22 8.62
C VAL A 113 16.24 8.18 7.46
N LEU A 114 15.61 7.89 6.32
CA LEU A 114 15.72 8.66 5.08
C LEU A 114 14.37 9.23 4.68
N TYR A 115 14.38 10.36 3.99
CA TYR A 115 13.21 10.90 3.33
C TYR A 115 13.30 10.74 1.81
N SER A 116 12.18 10.53 1.13
CA SER A 116 12.09 10.69 -0.33
C SER A 116 10.70 11.13 -0.74
N ALA A 117 10.64 12.07 -1.67
CA ALA A 117 9.43 12.46 -2.40
C ALA A 117 9.45 11.95 -3.86
N GLN A 118 10.53 11.29 -4.28
CA GLN A 118 10.79 10.92 -5.68
C GLN A 118 9.85 9.81 -6.17
N ASN A 119 8.81 10.17 -6.89
CA ASN A 119 7.82 9.27 -7.49
C ASN A 119 8.06 8.97 -8.99
N LEU A 120 9.27 9.23 -9.46
CA LEU A 120 9.77 8.82 -10.77
C LEU A 120 11.01 7.97 -10.59
N GLU A 121 11.01 6.76 -11.13
CA GLU A 121 12.16 5.87 -11.04
C GLU A 121 13.29 6.36 -11.95
N LYS A 122 14.32 6.97 -11.34
CA LYS A 122 15.51 7.46 -12.04
C LYS A 122 16.69 6.54 -11.77
N ARG A 123 17.42 6.21 -12.83
CA ARG A 123 18.72 5.53 -12.74
C ARG A 123 19.83 6.58 -12.69
N TYR A 124 20.43 6.75 -11.55
CA TYR A 124 21.52 7.70 -11.39
C TYR A 124 22.85 7.13 -11.93
N PRO A 125 23.77 7.98 -12.45
CA PRO A 125 25.12 7.57 -12.81
C PRO A 125 25.92 7.16 -11.57
N ILE A 126 27.01 6.43 -11.77
CA ILE A 126 28.02 6.20 -10.73
C ILE A 126 28.78 7.53 -10.51
N PRO A 127 29.01 7.99 -9.24
CA PRO A 127 28.89 7.25 -7.97
C PRO A 127 27.52 7.37 -7.27
N PHE A 128 26.59 8.24 -7.72
CA PHE A 128 25.31 8.52 -7.05
C PHE A 128 24.48 7.24 -6.81
N ARG A 129 24.40 6.35 -7.79
CA ARG A 129 23.71 5.06 -7.66
C ARG A 129 24.33 4.16 -6.57
N TRP A 130 25.65 4.20 -6.40
CA TRP A 130 26.32 3.44 -5.36
C TRP A 130 26.03 4.03 -3.98
N MET A 131 26.06 5.37 -3.84
CA MET A 131 25.73 6.09 -2.60
C MET A 131 24.27 5.83 -2.21
N GLU A 132 23.34 5.96 -3.14
CA GLU A 132 21.92 5.66 -2.95
C GLU A 132 21.72 4.23 -2.39
N ARG A 133 22.30 3.23 -3.05
CA ARG A 133 22.18 1.83 -2.60
C ARG A 133 22.77 1.61 -1.20
N LYS A 134 23.89 2.25 -0.89
CA LYS A 134 24.51 2.14 0.42
C LYS A 134 23.66 2.81 1.50
N ALA A 135 23.11 3.98 1.22
CA ALA A 135 22.20 4.69 2.11
C ALA A 135 20.94 3.86 2.39
N LEU A 136 20.29 3.33 1.33
CA LEU A 136 19.06 2.54 1.46
C LEU A 136 19.26 1.23 2.24
N ARG A 137 20.37 0.52 2.01
CA ARG A 137 20.65 -0.75 2.72
C ARG A 137 20.95 -0.59 4.19
N GLY A 138 21.43 0.56 4.62
CA GLY A 138 21.79 0.82 6.01
C GLY A 138 20.74 1.61 6.79
N ALA A 139 19.67 2.05 6.15
CA ALA A 139 18.60 2.79 6.80
C ALA A 139 17.73 1.85 7.65
N GLY A 140 17.38 2.29 8.87
CA GLY A 140 16.41 1.60 9.72
C GLY A 140 14.99 1.69 9.18
N ALA A 141 14.65 2.83 8.55
CA ALA A 141 13.40 3.07 7.82
C ALA A 141 13.61 4.16 6.77
N ALA A 142 12.65 4.31 5.87
CA ALA A 142 12.47 5.54 5.09
C ALA A 142 11.03 6.02 5.23
N TYR A 143 10.82 7.34 5.19
CA TYR A 143 9.47 7.90 5.11
C TYR A 143 9.30 8.69 3.81
N VAL A 144 8.08 8.66 3.31
CA VAL A 144 7.72 9.18 1.99
C VAL A 144 6.41 9.95 2.07
N CYS A 145 6.25 10.97 1.24
CA CYS A 145 5.00 11.73 1.15
C CYS A 145 4.03 11.21 0.07
N ASN A 146 4.37 10.14 -0.62
CA ASN A 146 3.49 9.43 -1.56
C ASN A 146 3.86 7.94 -1.64
N VAL A 147 2.88 7.11 -1.96
CA VAL A 147 3.02 5.64 -1.99
C VAL A 147 4.03 5.18 -3.04
N GLU A 148 4.02 5.80 -4.22
CA GLU A 148 4.91 5.44 -5.34
C GLU A 148 6.40 5.62 -4.98
N ALA A 149 6.76 6.68 -4.24
CA ALA A 149 8.12 6.88 -3.76
C ALA A 149 8.57 5.73 -2.84
N GLY A 150 7.70 5.26 -1.94
CA GLY A 150 7.98 4.11 -1.09
C GLY A 150 8.27 2.84 -1.88
N GLU A 151 7.48 2.57 -2.92
CA GLU A 151 7.71 1.43 -3.81
C GLU A 151 9.03 1.54 -4.58
N ILE A 152 9.38 2.74 -5.06
CA ILE A 152 10.65 3.00 -5.73
C ILE A 152 11.82 2.72 -4.80
N LEU A 153 11.79 3.21 -3.56
CA LEU A 153 12.85 2.95 -2.57
C LEU A 153 13.02 1.45 -2.29
N ARG A 154 11.91 0.70 -2.17
CA ARG A 154 11.94 -0.76 -1.98
C ARG A 154 12.59 -1.46 -3.18
N ARG A 155 12.19 -1.12 -4.42
CA ARG A 155 12.81 -1.67 -5.64
C ARG A 155 14.30 -1.35 -5.75
N LYS A 156 14.74 -0.20 -5.24
CA LYS A 156 16.14 0.23 -5.20
C LYS A 156 16.96 -0.39 -4.07
N GLY A 157 16.33 -1.14 -3.16
CA GLY A 157 16.99 -1.95 -2.13
C GLY A 157 16.98 -1.34 -0.73
N LEU A 158 15.93 -0.57 -0.38
CA LEU A 158 15.67 -0.19 1.02
C LEU A 158 15.51 -1.45 1.87
N ALA A 159 16.28 -1.54 2.96
CA ALA A 159 16.25 -2.70 3.85
C ALA A 159 15.14 -2.62 4.90
N GLY A 160 14.88 -1.43 5.43
CA GLY A 160 13.83 -1.15 6.39
C GLY A 160 12.46 -0.87 5.74
N PRO A 161 11.43 -0.59 6.54
CA PRO A 161 10.12 -0.20 6.03
C PRO A 161 10.16 1.17 5.32
N ALA A 162 9.29 1.33 4.31
CA ALA A 162 8.95 2.63 3.75
C ALA A 162 7.58 3.04 4.33
N ILE A 163 7.57 4.13 5.09
CA ILE A 163 6.41 4.59 5.87
C ILE A 163 5.85 5.83 5.20
N TYR A 164 4.54 5.85 4.95
CA TYR A 164 3.87 7.05 4.44
C TYR A 164 3.70 8.05 5.58
N ILE A 165 4.31 9.24 5.43
CA ILE A 165 4.13 10.38 6.33
C ILE A 165 3.88 11.59 5.44
N PRO A 166 2.67 12.15 5.42
CA PRO A 166 2.31 13.25 4.55
C PRO A 166 3.04 14.56 4.94
N LEU A 167 2.92 15.56 4.10
CA LEU A 167 3.34 16.92 4.44
C LEU A 167 2.26 17.58 5.29
N GLY A 168 2.67 18.34 6.32
CA GLY A 168 1.77 19.04 7.20
C GLY A 168 1.19 20.32 6.58
N VAL A 169 -0.01 20.66 7.00
CA VAL A 169 -0.71 21.90 6.71
C VAL A 169 -1.14 22.56 8.03
N ASP A 170 -1.05 23.86 8.10
CA ASP A 170 -1.45 24.66 9.27
C ASP A 170 -2.97 24.92 9.23
N LEU A 171 -3.76 24.12 9.93
CA LEU A 171 -5.22 24.32 10.04
C LEU A 171 -5.59 25.58 10.83
N ALA A 172 -4.71 26.10 11.68
CA ALA A 172 -4.97 27.37 12.35
C ALA A 172 -4.91 28.57 11.37
N LEU A 173 -4.15 28.43 10.29
CA LEU A 173 -4.08 29.41 9.21
C LEU A 173 -5.25 29.21 8.22
N PHE A 174 -5.50 27.96 7.77
CA PHE A 174 -6.54 27.64 6.77
C PHE A 174 -7.86 27.27 7.45
N THR A 175 -8.49 28.25 8.13
CA THR A 175 -9.77 28.02 8.78
C THR A 175 -10.95 28.08 7.78
N PRO A 176 -12.00 27.27 7.96
CA PRO A 176 -13.17 27.33 7.08
C PRO A 176 -14.04 28.57 7.34
N THR A 177 -14.81 28.97 6.32
CA THR A 177 -15.87 30.00 6.46
C THR A 177 -17.17 29.34 6.93
N ASP A 178 -18.16 30.15 7.35
CA ASP A 178 -19.52 29.67 7.74
C ASP A 178 -20.42 29.37 6.53
N ARG A 179 -19.88 29.29 5.32
CA ARG A 179 -20.66 29.03 4.11
C ARG A 179 -21.23 27.61 4.11
N THR A 180 -22.47 27.48 3.70
CA THR A 180 -23.22 26.21 3.66
C THR A 180 -23.60 25.79 2.24
N ALA A 181 -23.39 26.64 1.23
CA ALA A 181 -23.69 26.35 -0.17
C ALA A 181 -22.77 27.15 -1.11
N PRO A 182 -22.58 26.71 -2.36
CA PRO A 182 -21.88 27.49 -3.38
C PRO A 182 -22.70 28.72 -3.78
N ARG A 183 -22.04 29.73 -4.34
CA ARG A 183 -22.69 30.92 -4.90
C ARG A 183 -23.45 30.58 -6.19
N ALA A 184 -24.45 31.39 -6.54
CA ALA A 184 -25.12 31.28 -7.81
C ALA A 184 -24.16 31.55 -8.99
N ASP A 185 -23.35 32.62 -8.87
CA ASP A 185 -22.24 32.90 -9.78
C ASP A 185 -20.98 32.25 -9.23
N ALA A 186 -20.81 30.95 -9.50
CA ALA A 186 -19.77 30.16 -8.89
C ALA A 186 -18.35 30.60 -9.34
N VAL A 187 -17.44 30.70 -8.37
CA VAL A 187 -16.03 31.00 -8.60
C VAL A 187 -15.21 29.73 -8.52
N VAL A 188 -14.71 29.30 -9.67
CA VAL A 188 -13.73 28.22 -9.78
C VAL A 188 -12.34 28.80 -9.50
N GLY A 189 -11.56 28.14 -8.67
CA GLY A 189 -10.23 28.59 -8.32
C GLY A 189 -9.12 27.64 -8.75
N TYR A 190 -7.98 28.21 -9.04
CA TYR A 190 -6.72 27.51 -9.15
C TYR A 190 -5.68 28.21 -8.26
N VAL A 191 -4.90 27.42 -7.53
CA VAL A 191 -3.79 27.90 -6.72
C VAL A 191 -2.53 27.12 -7.10
N GLY A 192 -1.46 27.80 -7.48
CA GLY A 192 -0.21 27.16 -7.82
C GLY A 192 0.59 27.86 -8.91
N ARG A 193 1.75 27.30 -9.25
CA ARG A 193 2.59 27.85 -10.33
C ARG A 193 1.92 27.67 -11.69
N LEU A 194 2.03 28.69 -12.53
CA LEU A 194 1.52 28.65 -13.91
C LEU A 194 2.58 28.01 -14.83
N GLU A 195 2.70 26.68 -14.75
CA GLU A 195 3.65 25.89 -15.52
C GLU A 195 2.92 24.86 -16.41
N PRO A 196 3.51 24.38 -17.54
CA PRO A 196 2.82 23.51 -18.48
C PRO A 196 2.22 22.24 -17.84
N HIS A 197 2.97 21.62 -16.95
CA HIS A 197 2.55 20.39 -16.25
C HIS A 197 1.43 20.60 -15.21
N LYS A 198 1.06 21.83 -14.94
CA LYS A 198 -0.05 22.15 -14.01
C LYS A 198 -1.41 22.19 -14.70
N GLY A 199 -1.47 22.12 -16.05
CA GLY A 199 -2.70 21.93 -16.80
C GLY A 199 -3.72 23.05 -16.73
N VAL A 200 -3.29 24.28 -16.47
CA VAL A 200 -4.21 25.44 -16.37
C VAL A 200 -4.91 25.74 -17.69
N ASP A 201 -4.29 25.37 -18.82
CA ASP A 201 -4.91 25.42 -20.15
C ASP A 201 -6.13 24.47 -20.27
N VAL A 202 -6.07 23.29 -19.64
CA VAL A 202 -7.20 22.35 -19.55
C VAL A 202 -8.34 22.99 -18.73
N LEU A 203 -8.02 23.68 -17.64
CA LEU A 203 -9.00 24.38 -16.80
C LEU A 203 -9.66 25.54 -17.55
N LEU A 204 -8.92 26.35 -18.30
CA LEU A 204 -9.46 27.42 -19.13
C LEU A 204 -10.49 26.87 -20.14
N ARG A 205 -10.16 25.76 -20.81
CA ARG A 205 -11.07 25.08 -21.75
C ARG A 205 -12.30 24.53 -21.04
N ALA A 206 -12.17 23.95 -19.85
CA ALA A 206 -13.29 23.46 -19.05
C ALA A 206 -14.24 24.62 -18.66
N VAL A 207 -13.69 25.75 -18.16
CA VAL A 207 -14.48 26.93 -17.78
C VAL A 207 -15.16 27.59 -18.98
N ALA A 208 -14.56 27.55 -20.16
CA ALA A 208 -15.15 28.06 -21.39
C ALA A 208 -16.49 27.38 -21.75
N THR A 209 -16.70 26.13 -21.32
CA THR A 209 -17.94 25.38 -21.61
C THR A 209 -19.16 25.83 -20.80
N ASN A 210 -18.96 26.61 -19.72
CA ASN A 210 -20.04 27.07 -18.86
C ASN A 210 -19.96 28.60 -18.66
N PRO A 211 -20.93 29.39 -19.18
CA PRO A 211 -20.89 30.84 -19.10
C PRO A 211 -21.13 31.40 -17.68
N GLY A 212 -21.69 30.62 -16.76
CA GLY A 212 -21.99 31.03 -15.38
C GLY A 212 -20.79 30.91 -14.42
N TRP A 213 -19.62 30.46 -14.88
CA TRP A 213 -18.46 30.32 -14.02
C TRP A 213 -17.46 31.49 -14.18
N MET A 214 -17.02 32.03 -13.05
CA MET A 214 -15.83 32.88 -12.95
C MET A 214 -14.63 32.01 -12.63
N LEU A 215 -13.43 32.42 -13.07
CA LEU A 215 -12.17 31.73 -12.79
C LEU A 215 -11.17 32.66 -12.11
N GLN A 216 -10.64 32.27 -10.97
CA GLN A 216 -9.55 32.96 -10.29
C GLN A 216 -8.28 32.10 -10.28
N LEU A 217 -7.19 32.65 -10.81
CA LEU A 217 -5.88 32.01 -10.90
C LEU A 217 -4.92 32.71 -9.93
N THR A 218 -4.64 32.04 -8.79
CA THR A 218 -3.67 32.52 -7.80
C THR A 218 -2.33 31.84 -8.02
N GLY A 219 -1.33 32.61 -8.38
CA GLY A 219 0.03 32.17 -8.66
C GLY A 219 0.63 32.87 -9.88
N ASP A 220 1.87 32.51 -10.19
CA ASP A 220 2.60 33.03 -11.34
C ASP A 220 3.48 31.92 -11.95
N GLY A 221 4.02 32.15 -13.14
CA GLY A 221 4.89 31.18 -13.81
C GLY A 221 5.08 31.45 -15.30
N SER A 222 5.86 30.57 -15.94
CA SER A 222 6.28 30.71 -17.34
C SER A 222 5.12 30.74 -18.33
N GLN A 223 3.96 30.21 -17.98
CA GLN A 223 2.79 30.09 -18.86
C GLN A 223 1.82 31.28 -18.77
N ARG A 224 2.02 32.24 -17.88
CA ARG A 224 1.06 33.33 -17.65
C ARG A 224 0.59 33.99 -18.95
N THR A 225 1.50 34.50 -19.76
CA THR A 225 1.17 35.19 -21.02
C THR A 225 0.44 34.28 -22.02
N VAL A 226 0.84 32.99 -22.08
CA VAL A 226 0.19 31.99 -22.96
C VAL A 226 -1.25 31.73 -22.51
N LEU A 227 -1.49 31.64 -21.20
CA LEU A 227 -2.80 31.41 -20.62
C LEU A 227 -3.72 32.63 -20.79
N GLU A 228 -3.18 33.85 -20.65
CA GLU A 228 -3.93 35.11 -20.94
C GLU A 228 -4.37 35.14 -22.41
N GLN A 229 -3.50 34.79 -23.35
CA GLN A 229 -3.83 34.69 -24.78
C GLN A 229 -4.87 33.59 -25.05
N LEU A 230 -4.77 32.45 -24.38
CA LEU A 230 -5.75 31.37 -24.49
C LEU A 230 -7.14 31.81 -23.98
N ALA A 231 -7.21 32.57 -22.89
CA ALA A 231 -8.47 33.10 -22.38
C ALA A 231 -9.17 34.01 -23.40
N VAL A 232 -8.40 34.87 -24.10
CA VAL A 232 -8.91 35.70 -25.21
C VAL A 232 -9.40 34.84 -26.39
N GLN A 233 -8.62 33.83 -26.79
CA GLN A 233 -8.99 32.91 -27.89
C GLN A 233 -10.28 32.14 -27.58
N LEU A 234 -10.53 31.82 -26.30
CA LEU A 234 -11.72 31.14 -25.83
C LEU A 234 -12.90 32.10 -25.58
N GLY A 235 -12.69 33.40 -25.66
CA GLY A 235 -13.72 34.42 -25.40
C GLY A 235 -14.14 34.53 -23.94
N ILE A 236 -13.24 34.18 -23.01
CA ILE A 236 -13.51 34.15 -21.56
C ILE A 236 -12.66 35.15 -20.76
N GLU A 237 -11.93 36.03 -21.40
CA GLU A 237 -10.99 36.97 -20.77
C GLU A 237 -11.64 37.83 -19.67
N ARG A 238 -12.93 38.15 -19.81
CA ARG A 238 -13.68 38.94 -18.80
C ARG A 238 -14.11 38.12 -17.58
N ARG A 239 -13.98 36.80 -17.66
CA ARG A 239 -14.37 35.87 -16.59
C ARG A 239 -13.15 35.22 -15.91
N VAL A 240 -11.93 35.58 -16.32
CA VAL A 240 -10.68 35.02 -15.80
C VAL A 240 -9.85 36.12 -15.15
N GLU A 241 -9.54 35.95 -13.88
CA GLU A 241 -8.70 36.86 -13.11
C GLU A 241 -7.36 36.21 -12.76
N PHE A 242 -6.27 36.83 -13.20
CA PHE A 242 -4.89 36.45 -12.85
C PHE A 242 -4.41 37.27 -11.65
N LEU A 243 -4.48 36.67 -10.45
CA LEU A 243 -4.31 37.40 -9.19
C LEU A 243 -2.85 37.48 -8.71
N GLY A 244 -1.92 36.82 -9.38
CA GLY A 244 -0.52 36.75 -8.97
C GLY A 244 -0.28 35.90 -7.73
N HIS A 245 0.93 35.99 -7.18
CA HIS A 245 1.34 35.24 -6.00
C HIS A 245 0.66 35.75 -4.73
N ALA A 246 0.21 34.81 -3.87
CA ALA A 246 -0.32 35.13 -2.55
C ALA A 246 0.27 34.17 -1.50
N SER A 247 0.37 34.63 -0.24
CA SER A 247 0.87 33.83 0.89
C SER A 247 0.21 34.27 2.20
N GLY A 248 0.31 33.41 3.24
CA GLY A 248 -0.24 33.72 4.56
C GLY A 248 -1.74 34.04 4.51
N ALA A 249 -2.17 35.08 5.23
CA ALA A 249 -3.57 35.47 5.32
C ALA A 249 -4.19 35.86 3.95
N GLU A 250 -3.41 36.41 3.04
CA GLU A 250 -3.88 36.72 1.68
C GLU A 250 -4.26 35.44 0.93
N LEU A 251 -3.44 34.38 1.01
CA LEU A 251 -3.74 33.09 0.38
C LEU A 251 -5.02 32.48 0.96
N VAL A 252 -5.22 32.56 2.28
CA VAL A 252 -6.47 32.12 2.93
C VAL A 252 -7.68 32.88 2.38
N ALA A 253 -7.58 34.22 2.28
CA ALA A 253 -8.64 35.05 1.71
C ALA A 253 -8.96 34.66 0.25
N ARG A 254 -7.93 34.25 -0.54
CA ARG A 254 -8.14 33.71 -1.90
C ARG A 254 -8.94 32.42 -1.87
N TYR A 255 -8.61 31.44 -1.00
CA TYR A 255 -9.40 30.22 -0.86
C TYR A 255 -10.86 30.52 -0.46
N HIS A 256 -11.07 31.42 0.49
CA HIS A 256 -12.43 31.80 0.93
C HIS A 256 -13.27 32.45 -0.19
N ALA A 257 -12.62 33.03 -1.19
CA ALA A 257 -13.30 33.59 -2.36
C ALA A 257 -13.77 32.53 -3.36
N LEU A 258 -13.37 31.27 -3.22
CA LEU A 258 -13.67 30.20 -4.17
C LEU A 258 -14.89 29.34 -3.74
N ASP A 259 -15.56 28.77 -4.70
CA ASP A 259 -16.62 27.77 -4.49
C ASP A 259 -16.11 26.34 -4.71
N VAL A 260 -15.12 26.18 -5.57
CA VAL A 260 -14.43 24.94 -5.86
C VAL A 260 -13.00 25.22 -6.28
N VAL A 261 -12.05 24.39 -5.84
CA VAL A 261 -10.67 24.41 -6.31
C VAL A 261 -10.45 23.32 -7.34
N ALA A 262 -9.93 23.70 -8.50
CA ALA A 262 -9.52 22.77 -9.55
C ALA A 262 -8.01 22.54 -9.50
N VAL A 263 -7.58 21.26 -9.53
CA VAL A 263 -6.18 20.83 -9.59
C VAL A 263 -5.96 20.01 -10.86
N PRO A 264 -5.80 20.65 -12.03
CA PRO A 264 -5.78 19.97 -13.33
C PRO A 264 -4.39 19.43 -13.72
N SER A 265 -3.54 19.07 -12.75
CA SER A 265 -2.16 18.62 -12.97
C SER A 265 -2.06 17.47 -13.96
N LEU A 266 -1.12 17.57 -14.90
CA LEU A 266 -0.91 16.62 -15.98
C LEU A 266 0.21 15.63 -15.67
N PRO A 267 0.12 14.37 -16.14
CA PRO A 267 1.28 13.52 -16.23
C PRO A 267 2.25 14.10 -17.28
N TRP A 268 3.45 14.48 -16.84
CA TRP A 268 4.43 15.15 -17.70
C TRP A 268 5.73 14.35 -17.80
N PRO A 269 6.42 14.32 -18.94
CA PRO A 269 7.72 13.67 -19.05
C PRO A 269 8.71 14.22 -18.00
N GLY A 270 9.17 13.36 -17.09
CA GLY A 270 10.13 13.72 -16.07
C GLY A 270 9.57 14.46 -14.85
N TRP A 271 8.25 14.65 -14.75
CA TRP A 271 7.59 15.26 -13.60
C TRP A 271 6.23 14.60 -13.29
N ARG A 272 5.96 14.39 -12.01
CA ARG A 272 4.65 14.00 -11.47
C ARG A 272 4.40 14.73 -10.17
N GLU A 273 3.13 14.98 -9.84
CA GLU A 273 2.77 15.56 -8.55
C GLU A 273 3.24 14.65 -7.41
N GLN A 274 3.98 15.22 -6.45
CA GLN A 274 4.58 14.45 -5.36
C GLN A 274 3.72 14.43 -4.11
N PHE A 275 2.86 15.46 -3.88
CA PHE A 275 1.97 15.53 -2.72
C PHE A 275 0.74 16.37 -3.01
N CYS A 276 0.61 17.38 -3.66
CA CYS A 276 -0.57 18.24 -3.85
C CYS A 276 -1.07 18.97 -2.58
N ARG A 277 -0.18 19.75 -1.94
CA ARG A 277 -0.52 20.54 -0.74
C ARG A 277 -1.73 21.47 -0.93
N VAL A 278 -1.91 22.03 -2.12
CA VAL A 278 -3.04 22.90 -2.49
C VAL A 278 -4.40 22.23 -2.26
N ALA A 279 -4.53 20.93 -2.52
CA ALA A 279 -5.77 20.21 -2.25
C ALA A 279 -6.09 20.16 -0.76
N VAL A 280 -5.06 19.91 0.08
CA VAL A 280 -5.24 19.88 1.54
C VAL A 280 -5.56 21.28 2.09
N GLU A 281 -4.88 22.32 1.61
CA GLU A 281 -5.16 23.72 1.98
C GLU A 281 -6.60 24.13 1.61
N ALA A 282 -7.09 23.73 0.42
CA ALA A 282 -8.45 23.98 0.00
C ALA A 282 -9.47 23.25 0.89
N MET A 283 -9.25 21.96 1.18
CA MET A 283 -10.09 21.17 2.08
C MET A 283 -10.12 21.78 3.48
N ALA A 284 -8.98 22.20 4.03
CA ALA A 284 -8.87 22.85 5.33
C ALA A 284 -9.64 24.20 5.36
N ALA A 285 -9.59 24.97 4.27
CA ALA A 285 -10.39 26.19 4.11
C ALA A 285 -11.88 25.91 3.85
N GLY A 286 -12.30 24.64 3.81
CA GLY A 286 -13.67 24.22 3.56
C GLY A 286 -14.12 24.41 2.11
N VAL A 287 -13.22 24.34 1.15
CA VAL A 287 -13.52 24.47 -0.29
C VAL A 287 -13.39 23.11 -0.96
N PRO A 288 -14.44 22.60 -1.62
CA PRO A 288 -14.42 21.36 -2.38
C PRO A 288 -13.32 21.33 -3.45
N VAL A 289 -12.75 20.15 -3.68
CA VAL A 289 -11.65 19.93 -4.62
C VAL A 289 -12.08 19.05 -5.77
N VAL A 290 -11.74 19.46 -7.00
CA VAL A 290 -11.83 18.65 -8.22
C VAL A 290 -10.43 18.53 -8.80
N ALA A 291 -9.90 17.32 -8.93
CA ALA A 291 -8.50 17.13 -9.26
C ALA A 291 -8.27 16.03 -10.29
N SER A 292 -7.23 16.19 -11.11
CA SER A 292 -6.82 15.15 -12.06
C SER A 292 -6.22 13.94 -11.31
N ALA A 293 -6.56 12.72 -11.74
CA ALA A 293 -6.00 11.48 -11.22
C ALA A 293 -4.53 11.29 -11.71
N SER A 294 -3.61 12.13 -11.22
CA SER A 294 -2.21 12.18 -11.65
C SER A 294 -1.25 12.22 -10.47
N GLY A 295 -0.22 11.36 -10.51
CA GLY A 295 0.81 11.28 -9.45
C GLY A 295 0.21 10.95 -8.09
N ALA A 296 0.60 11.69 -7.06
CA ALA A 296 0.12 11.51 -5.68
C ALA A 296 -1.27 12.13 -5.40
N ILE A 297 -1.89 12.79 -6.35
CA ILE A 297 -3.18 13.47 -6.14
C ILE A 297 -4.27 12.49 -5.66
N PRO A 298 -4.45 11.28 -6.24
CA PRO A 298 -5.43 10.33 -5.76
C PRO A 298 -5.24 9.93 -4.29
N ASP A 299 -3.99 9.76 -3.85
CA ASP A 299 -3.68 9.41 -2.45
C ASP A 299 -4.00 10.55 -1.48
N VAL A 300 -3.79 11.81 -1.91
CA VAL A 300 -4.01 13.00 -1.07
C VAL A 300 -5.48 13.42 -1.04
N VAL A 301 -6.18 13.33 -2.16
CA VAL A 301 -7.60 13.73 -2.28
C VAL A 301 -8.53 12.62 -1.76
N ALA A 302 -8.18 11.37 -1.99
CA ALA A 302 -8.93 10.18 -1.59
C ALA A 302 -10.44 10.32 -1.94
N THR A 303 -11.33 10.12 -0.97
CA THR A 303 -12.80 10.27 -1.12
C THR A 303 -13.30 11.69 -0.75
N ALA A 304 -12.40 12.61 -0.38
CA ALA A 304 -12.74 13.96 0.05
C ALA A 304 -12.86 14.97 -1.10
N GLY A 305 -12.64 14.55 -2.34
CA GLY A 305 -12.80 15.36 -3.55
C GLY A 305 -13.28 14.53 -4.73
N ILE A 306 -13.40 15.16 -5.89
CA ILE A 306 -13.74 14.49 -7.15
C ILE A 306 -12.47 14.32 -7.97
N LEU A 307 -12.17 13.07 -8.35
CA LEU A 307 -11.05 12.74 -9.24
C LEU A 307 -11.56 12.61 -10.68
N VAL A 308 -10.84 13.22 -11.61
CA VAL A 308 -11.17 13.22 -13.04
C VAL A 308 -9.97 12.76 -13.89
N GLU A 309 -10.24 12.31 -15.11
CA GLU A 309 -9.17 11.92 -16.05
C GLU A 309 -8.28 13.15 -16.39
N PRO A 310 -6.94 13.02 -16.33
CA PRO A 310 -6.02 14.08 -16.70
C PRO A 310 -6.13 14.47 -18.16
N ALA A 311 -5.86 15.75 -18.48
CA ALA A 311 -5.89 16.31 -19.84
C ALA A 311 -7.25 16.27 -20.55
N ASP A 312 -8.35 16.04 -19.81
CA ASP A 312 -9.71 16.03 -20.35
C ASP A 312 -10.51 17.25 -19.81
N PRO A 313 -10.69 18.33 -20.64
CA PRO A 313 -11.46 19.50 -20.25
C PRO A 313 -12.94 19.19 -19.99
N ALA A 314 -13.52 18.19 -20.67
CA ALA A 314 -14.93 17.84 -20.50
C ALA A 314 -15.13 17.12 -19.16
N ALA A 315 -14.29 16.12 -18.84
CA ALA A 315 -14.31 15.44 -17.55
C ALA A 315 -14.07 16.43 -16.38
N LEU A 316 -13.16 17.39 -16.54
CA LEU A 316 -12.92 18.43 -15.54
C LEU A 316 -14.15 19.34 -15.36
N ALA A 317 -14.79 19.76 -16.45
CA ALA A 317 -16.01 20.56 -16.40
C ALA A 317 -17.17 19.80 -15.73
N ASP A 318 -17.32 18.51 -16.01
CA ASP A 318 -18.35 17.66 -15.39
C ASP A 318 -18.09 17.49 -13.88
N GLY A 319 -16.83 17.26 -13.47
CA GLY A 319 -16.44 17.19 -12.07
C GLY A 319 -16.73 18.52 -11.33
N ILE A 320 -16.41 19.66 -11.92
CA ILE A 320 -16.72 20.98 -11.36
C ILE A 320 -18.23 21.17 -11.23
N ARG A 321 -19.01 20.81 -12.25
CA ARG A 321 -20.46 20.90 -12.22
C ARG A 321 -21.06 20.03 -11.10
N GLN A 322 -20.56 18.82 -10.94
CA GLN A 322 -20.97 17.91 -9.87
C GLN A 322 -20.62 18.49 -8.49
N ALA A 323 -19.42 19.02 -8.32
CA ALA A 323 -18.98 19.63 -7.06
C ALA A 323 -19.80 20.86 -6.66
N LEU A 324 -20.37 21.60 -7.63
CA LEU A 324 -21.17 22.79 -7.42
C LEU A 324 -22.66 22.49 -7.18
N VAL A 325 -23.11 21.23 -7.25
CA VAL A 325 -24.46 20.85 -6.77
C VAL A 325 -24.50 21.02 -5.26
N ALA A 326 -25.49 21.75 -4.72
CA ALA A 326 -25.53 22.15 -3.32
C ALA A 326 -25.36 20.99 -2.30
N SER A 327 -26.02 19.85 -2.56
CA SER A 327 -25.88 18.65 -1.71
C SER A 327 -24.48 18.06 -1.77
N THR A 328 -23.93 17.92 -2.97
CA THR A 328 -22.57 17.40 -3.20
C THR A 328 -21.52 18.37 -2.62
N TRP A 329 -21.71 19.68 -2.80
CA TRP A 329 -20.83 20.70 -2.25
C TRP A 329 -20.74 20.59 -0.72
N THR A 330 -21.88 20.48 -0.04
CA THR A 330 -21.94 20.32 1.42
C THR A 330 -21.26 19.04 1.89
N GLU A 331 -21.50 17.94 1.17
CA GLU A 331 -20.88 16.65 1.46
C GLU A 331 -19.36 16.68 1.27
N LEU A 332 -18.86 17.17 0.14
CA LEU A 332 -17.42 17.29 -0.15
C LEU A 332 -16.73 18.23 0.83
N ARG A 333 -17.39 19.34 1.21
CA ARG A 333 -16.87 20.24 2.23
C ARG A 333 -16.70 19.51 3.57
N ALA A 334 -17.73 18.79 4.03
CA ALA A 334 -17.66 18.08 5.31
C ALA A 334 -16.57 17.01 5.30
N ARG A 335 -16.49 16.20 4.25
CA ARG A 335 -15.44 15.20 4.07
C ARG A 335 -14.05 15.83 3.97
N GLY A 336 -13.92 16.95 3.24
CA GLY A 336 -12.67 17.68 3.09
C GLY A 336 -12.14 18.20 4.41
N LEU A 337 -12.98 18.82 5.23
CA LEU A 337 -12.63 19.29 6.56
C LEU A 337 -12.16 18.16 7.47
N GLN A 338 -12.90 17.04 7.50
CA GLN A 338 -12.50 15.87 8.28
C GLN A 338 -11.18 15.28 7.80
N HIS A 339 -11.01 15.14 6.49
CA HIS A 339 -9.79 14.56 5.90
C HIS A 339 -8.56 15.46 6.10
N ALA A 340 -8.73 16.78 6.12
CA ALA A 340 -7.63 17.72 6.37
C ALA A 340 -6.98 17.52 7.76
N GLU A 341 -7.70 17.01 8.74
CA GLU A 341 -7.16 16.71 10.10
C GLU A 341 -6.01 15.69 10.07
N ASP A 342 -6.00 14.78 9.10
CA ASP A 342 -4.93 13.80 8.94
C ASP A 342 -3.60 14.46 8.52
N PHE A 343 -3.66 15.69 7.98
CA PHE A 343 -2.53 16.45 7.47
C PHE A 343 -2.09 17.59 8.41
N THR A 344 -2.56 17.63 9.64
CA THR A 344 -2.03 18.60 10.62
C THR A 344 -0.57 18.32 10.93
N TRP A 345 0.19 19.36 11.28
CA TRP A 345 1.56 19.15 11.77
C TRP A 345 1.61 18.28 13.02
N ALA A 346 0.54 18.32 13.84
CA ALA A 346 0.36 17.46 15.00
C ALA A 346 0.25 15.98 14.60
N SER A 347 -0.60 15.64 13.63
CA SER A 347 -0.77 14.28 13.09
C SER A 347 0.52 13.78 12.42
N VAL A 348 1.16 14.64 11.61
CA VAL A 348 2.44 14.33 10.97
C VAL A 348 3.54 14.05 11.99
N ALA A 349 3.65 14.87 13.06
CA ALA A 349 4.64 14.66 14.11
C ALA A 349 4.40 13.38 14.92
N GLU A 350 3.15 12.98 15.13
CA GLU A 350 2.82 11.72 15.81
C GLU A 350 3.25 10.51 14.97
N LEU A 351 2.96 10.52 13.66
CA LEU A 351 3.45 9.49 12.73
C LEU A 351 4.99 9.44 12.70
N GLN A 352 5.63 10.61 12.69
CA GLN A 352 7.08 10.72 12.69
C GLN A 352 7.68 10.16 13.98
N ARG A 353 7.08 10.49 15.14
CA ARG A 353 7.50 9.99 16.44
C ARG A 353 7.35 8.47 16.53
N SER A 354 6.22 7.93 16.12
CA SER A 354 5.96 6.49 16.07
C SER A 354 7.02 5.74 15.24
N MET A 355 7.38 6.30 14.07
CA MET A 355 8.48 5.77 13.27
C MET A 355 9.83 5.80 14.04
N TYR A 356 10.13 6.89 14.74
CA TYR A 356 11.37 7.02 15.50
C TYR A 356 11.44 6.01 16.64
N ASP A 357 10.35 5.85 17.40
CA ASP A 357 10.25 4.89 18.49
C ASP A 357 10.46 3.46 17.99
N THR A 358 9.87 3.11 16.84
CA THR A 358 10.06 1.84 16.15
C THR A 358 11.53 1.59 15.77
N VAL A 359 12.20 2.57 15.19
CA VAL A 359 13.59 2.42 14.71
C VAL A 359 14.59 2.36 15.86
N VAL A 360 14.35 3.09 16.94
CA VAL A 360 15.25 3.13 18.12
C VAL A 360 14.97 1.97 19.08
N GLY A 361 13.72 1.60 19.29
CA GLY A 361 13.31 0.52 20.19
C GLY A 361 13.62 -0.88 19.68
N GLY A 362 13.92 -1.04 18.38
CA GLY A 362 14.17 -2.35 17.77
C GLY A 362 12.93 -3.24 17.64
N GLU A 363 11.82 -2.84 18.21
CA GLU A 363 10.51 -3.43 17.94
C GLU A 363 9.86 -2.65 16.81
N VAL A 364 9.52 -3.34 15.74
CA VAL A 364 8.65 -2.80 14.70
C VAL A 364 7.26 -2.67 15.32
N ALA A 365 7.00 -1.58 16.04
CA ALA A 365 5.63 -1.16 16.27
C ALA A 365 5.06 -0.90 14.87
N ALA A 366 4.32 -1.86 14.34
CA ALA A 366 3.55 -1.66 13.13
C ALA A 366 2.69 -0.41 13.38
N LEU A 367 2.71 0.56 12.45
CA LEU A 367 1.62 1.55 12.37
C LEU A 367 0.32 0.78 12.55
N PRO A 368 -0.72 1.34 13.20
CA PRO A 368 -1.98 0.64 13.36
C PRO A 368 -2.47 0.21 11.97
N VAL A 369 -2.14 -1.02 11.60
CA VAL A 369 -2.68 -1.65 10.40
C VAL A 369 -4.10 -2.02 10.78
N ALA A 370 -5.05 -1.67 9.93
CA ALA A 370 -6.43 -2.11 10.14
C ALA A 370 -6.45 -3.62 10.43
N PRO A 371 -7.25 -4.09 11.39
CA PRO A 371 -7.33 -5.52 11.68
C PRO A 371 -7.67 -6.29 10.41
N PRO A 372 -7.14 -7.51 10.23
CA PRO A 372 -7.41 -8.29 9.04
C PRO A 372 -8.91 -8.56 8.89
N GLN A 373 -9.39 -8.54 7.65
CA GLN A 373 -10.71 -9.03 7.31
C GLN A 373 -10.65 -10.55 7.17
N VAL A 374 -11.51 -11.26 7.86
CA VAL A 374 -11.56 -12.72 7.81
C VAL A 374 -12.61 -13.18 6.80
N ILE A 375 -12.22 -14.01 5.85
CA ILE A 375 -13.12 -14.66 4.89
C ILE A 375 -13.17 -16.15 5.21
N VAL A 376 -14.36 -16.66 5.55
CA VAL A 376 -14.63 -18.08 5.76
C VAL A 376 -15.50 -18.58 4.62
N VAL A 377 -15.02 -19.53 3.82
CA VAL A 377 -15.82 -20.18 2.77
C VAL A 377 -16.39 -21.48 3.34
N ALA A 378 -17.68 -21.52 3.60
CA ALA A 378 -18.39 -22.65 4.20
C ALA A 378 -19.10 -23.49 3.13
N TYR A 379 -19.09 -24.82 3.32
CA TYR A 379 -19.85 -25.77 2.51
C TYR A 379 -20.29 -26.99 3.34
N GLY A 380 -21.57 -27.07 3.66
CA GLY A 380 -22.21 -28.28 4.20
C GLY A 380 -21.79 -28.74 5.61
N SER A 381 -21.11 -27.89 6.40
CA SER A 381 -20.57 -28.26 7.73
C SER A 381 -20.84 -27.18 8.79
N PRO A 382 -22.09 -27.00 9.23
CA PRO A 382 -22.44 -25.95 10.18
C PRO A 382 -21.74 -26.06 11.56
N ASP A 383 -21.55 -27.28 12.09
CA ASP A 383 -20.86 -27.49 13.36
C ASP A 383 -19.39 -27.05 13.31
N GLN A 384 -18.72 -27.30 12.22
CA GLN A 384 -17.34 -26.84 12.00
C GLN A 384 -17.27 -25.33 11.89
N LEU A 385 -18.23 -24.71 11.17
CA LEU A 385 -18.34 -23.26 11.08
C LEU A 385 -18.54 -22.62 12.47
N SER A 386 -19.44 -23.17 13.30
CA SER A 386 -19.65 -22.68 14.66
C SER A 386 -18.36 -22.74 15.47
N GLY A 387 -17.70 -23.90 15.54
CA GLY A 387 -16.47 -24.01 16.29
C GLY A 387 -15.29 -23.19 15.72
N CYS A 388 -15.27 -22.87 14.42
CA CYS A 388 -14.32 -21.97 13.82
C CYS A 388 -14.53 -20.52 14.33
N LEU A 389 -15.78 -20.05 14.33
CA LEU A 389 -16.14 -18.71 14.78
C LEU A 389 -16.01 -18.57 16.30
N ASP A 390 -16.36 -19.62 17.08
CA ASP A 390 -16.14 -19.66 18.53
C ASP A 390 -14.66 -19.48 18.91
N ALA A 391 -13.76 -20.15 18.18
CA ALA A 391 -12.32 -20.05 18.42
C ALA A 391 -11.74 -18.68 18.05
N LEU A 392 -12.26 -18.06 16.99
CA LEU A 392 -11.80 -16.74 16.51
C LEU A 392 -12.26 -15.61 17.43
N GLY A 393 -13.45 -15.73 18.07
CA GLY A 393 -14.06 -14.67 18.85
C GLY A 393 -14.69 -13.57 17.98
N ASP A 394 -14.99 -12.43 18.61
CA ASP A 394 -15.71 -11.29 18.02
C ASP A 394 -14.82 -10.05 17.75
N GLU A 395 -13.51 -10.17 17.97
CA GLU A 395 -12.58 -9.04 17.85
C GLU A 395 -12.24 -8.66 16.40
N LEU A 396 -12.44 -9.60 15.44
CA LEU A 396 -12.10 -9.40 14.03
C LEU A 396 -13.36 -9.38 13.15
N PRO A 397 -13.38 -8.54 12.11
CA PRO A 397 -14.48 -8.52 11.17
C PRO A 397 -14.48 -9.77 10.29
N VAL A 398 -15.58 -10.53 10.31
CA VAL A 398 -15.73 -11.81 9.61
C VAL A 398 -16.80 -11.71 8.51
N THR A 399 -16.48 -12.26 7.35
CA THR A 399 -17.44 -12.50 6.25
C THR A 399 -17.49 -14.01 5.96
N VAL A 400 -18.67 -14.61 6.13
CA VAL A 400 -18.94 -16.00 5.81
C VAL A 400 -19.58 -16.07 4.43
N ILE A 401 -18.93 -16.78 3.50
CA ILE A 401 -19.45 -17.10 2.17
C ILE A 401 -19.97 -18.52 2.22
N ASP A 402 -21.27 -18.68 2.09
CA ASP A 402 -21.91 -19.99 2.13
C ASP A 402 -22.16 -20.53 0.71
N ASN A 403 -21.39 -21.54 0.33
CA ASN A 403 -21.52 -22.26 -0.94
C ASN A 403 -22.60 -23.36 -0.93
N SER A 404 -23.29 -23.53 0.19
CA SER A 404 -24.32 -24.56 0.37
C SER A 404 -25.73 -24.02 0.56
N SER A 405 -25.88 -22.70 0.72
CA SER A 405 -27.15 -21.99 0.97
C SER A 405 -27.95 -22.57 2.16
N LEU A 406 -27.24 -22.92 3.25
CA LEU A 406 -27.86 -23.53 4.42
C LEU A 406 -28.36 -22.46 5.40
N ALA A 407 -29.65 -22.56 5.78
CA ALA A 407 -30.24 -21.67 6.79
C ALA A 407 -29.48 -21.73 8.14
N GLU A 408 -28.93 -22.90 8.48
CA GLU A 408 -28.13 -23.10 9.70
C GLU A 408 -26.79 -22.31 9.64
N ALA A 409 -26.10 -22.29 8.50
CA ALA A 409 -24.87 -21.51 8.33
C ALA A 409 -25.14 -20.00 8.48
N ARG A 410 -26.27 -19.51 7.96
CA ARG A 410 -26.73 -18.14 8.17
C ARG A 410 -26.95 -17.82 9.63
N ARG A 411 -27.69 -18.67 10.34
CA ARG A 411 -27.98 -18.49 11.76
C ARG A 411 -26.71 -18.44 12.61
N ILE A 412 -25.75 -19.32 12.33
CA ILE A 412 -24.45 -19.35 13.01
C ILE A 412 -23.67 -18.05 12.75
N ALA A 413 -23.57 -17.62 11.50
CA ALA A 413 -22.86 -16.39 11.14
C ALA A 413 -23.47 -15.17 11.85
N GLU A 414 -24.80 -15.04 11.83
CA GLU A 414 -25.52 -13.93 12.49
C GLU A 414 -25.34 -13.96 14.04
N GLN A 415 -25.32 -15.14 14.67
CA GLN A 415 -25.09 -15.29 16.11
C GLN A 415 -23.69 -14.83 16.54
N HIS A 416 -22.67 -14.95 15.66
CA HIS A 416 -21.31 -14.49 15.93
C HIS A 416 -21.04 -13.07 15.38
N GLY A 417 -22.07 -12.33 14.96
CA GLY A 417 -21.90 -11.00 14.38
C GLY A 417 -21.16 -10.97 13.04
N ALA A 418 -20.98 -12.13 12.42
CA ALA A 418 -20.34 -12.24 11.11
C ALA A 418 -21.29 -11.84 9.98
N ARG A 419 -20.76 -11.19 8.95
CA ARG A 419 -21.51 -10.91 7.74
C ARG A 419 -21.75 -12.21 6.96
N TYR A 420 -22.99 -12.54 6.69
CA TYR A 420 -23.36 -13.71 5.88
C TYR A 420 -23.60 -13.31 4.42
N VAL A 421 -23.05 -14.09 3.50
CA VAL A 421 -23.28 -13.99 2.05
C VAL A 421 -23.61 -15.35 1.49
N ASP A 422 -24.81 -15.49 0.93
CA ASP A 422 -25.21 -16.67 0.17
C ASP A 422 -24.67 -16.57 -1.26
N SER A 423 -23.87 -17.52 -1.68
CA SER A 423 -23.31 -17.56 -3.04
C SER A 423 -24.32 -17.97 -4.11
N GLY A 424 -25.50 -18.51 -3.70
CA GLY A 424 -26.55 -19.01 -4.59
C GLY A 424 -26.19 -20.33 -5.32
N ALA A 425 -24.94 -20.75 -5.29
CA ALA A 425 -24.42 -21.99 -5.89
C ALA A 425 -23.07 -22.37 -5.26
N ASN A 426 -22.64 -23.61 -5.45
CA ASN A 426 -21.30 -24.00 -5.05
C ASN A 426 -20.25 -23.47 -6.05
N LEU A 427 -19.64 -22.33 -5.72
CA LEU A 427 -18.59 -21.67 -6.54
C LEU A 427 -17.20 -22.32 -6.39
N GLY A 428 -17.05 -23.34 -5.56
CA GLY A 428 -15.76 -23.85 -5.12
C GLY A 428 -15.03 -22.88 -4.18
N PHE A 429 -13.81 -23.22 -3.76
CA PHE A 429 -13.08 -22.40 -2.81
C PHE A 429 -12.60 -21.07 -3.45
N ALA A 430 -12.00 -21.13 -4.65
CA ALA A 430 -11.51 -19.92 -5.34
C ALA A 430 -12.64 -18.90 -5.61
N GLY A 431 -13.79 -19.36 -6.12
CA GLY A 431 -14.94 -18.50 -6.38
C GLY A 431 -15.51 -17.90 -5.09
N GLY A 432 -15.61 -18.70 -4.02
CA GLY A 432 -16.02 -18.22 -2.70
C GLY A 432 -15.09 -17.15 -2.14
N VAL A 433 -13.78 -17.36 -2.23
CA VAL A 433 -12.78 -16.35 -1.81
C VAL A 433 -12.92 -15.07 -2.62
N ASN A 434 -13.06 -15.16 -3.95
CA ASN A 434 -13.20 -13.99 -4.81
C ASN A 434 -14.49 -13.20 -4.50
N LEU A 435 -15.59 -13.88 -4.21
CA LEU A 435 -16.83 -13.24 -3.77
C LEU A 435 -16.64 -12.54 -2.42
N GLY A 436 -15.90 -13.16 -1.49
CA GLY A 436 -15.52 -12.56 -0.20
C GLY A 436 -14.68 -11.30 -0.38
N LEU A 437 -13.65 -11.34 -1.24
CA LEU A 437 -12.81 -10.17 -1.57
C LEU A 437 -13.65 -9.02 -2.14
N ALA A 438 -14.50 -9.30 -3.11
CA ALA A 438 -15.40 -8.29 -3.69
C ALA A 438 -16.36 -7.69 -2.65
N THR A 439 -16.82 -8.51 -1.70
CA THR A 439 -17.71 -8.08 -0.60
C THR A 439 -16.99 -7.14 0.37
N VAL A 440 -15.75 -7.44 0.72
CA VAL A 440 -14.89 -6.60 1.57
C VAL A 440 -14.61 -5.26 0.88
N ASP A 441 -14.30 -5.26 -0.41
CA ASP A 441 -14.01 -4.05 -1.18
C ASP A 441 -15.21 -3.09 -1.26
N GLN A 442 -16.41 -3.62 -1.49
CA GLN A 442 -17.65 -2.84 -1.53
C GLN A 442 -17.98 -2.14 -0.21
N ASN A 443 -17.46 -2.64 0.92
CA ASN A 443 -17.68 -2.05 2.25
C ASN A 443 -16.67 -0.95 2.62
N GLY A 444 -15.80 -0.53 1.70
CA GLY A 444 -14.76 0.45 1.97
C GLY A 444 -13.58 -0.06 2.82
N GLN A 445 -13.49 -1.38 3.04
CA GLN A 445 -12.43 -2.03 3.80
C GLN A 445 -11.34 -2.64 2.90
N GLY A 446 -11.32 -2.27 1.65
CA GLY A 446 -10.41 -2.78 0.63
C GLY A 446 -8.91 -2.56 0.89
N ALA A 447 -8.54 -1.79 1.92
CA ALA A 447 -7.14 -1.60 2.31
C ALA A 447 -6.63 -2.62 3.35
N ALA A 448 -7.50 -3.44 3.96
CA ALA A 448 -7.12 -4.38 5.01
C ALA A 448 -6.50 -5.67 4.44
N ASP A 449 -5.59 -6.27 5.20
CA ASP A 449 -5.10 -7.63 4.92
C ASP A 449 -6.24 -8.65 5.05
N ILE A 450 -6.14 -9.76 4.34
CA ILE A 450 -7.21 -10.75 4.26
C ILE A 450 -6.76 -12.08 4.86
N LEU A 451 -7.45 -12.55 5.88
CA LEU A 451 -7.29 -13.92 6.39
C LEU A 451 -8.27 -14.85 5.69
N LEU A 452 -7.75 -15.83 4.97
CA LEU A 452 -8.54 -16.99 4.53
C LEU A 452 -8.52 -18.02 5.65
N LEU A 453 -9.69 -18.43 6.10
CA LEU A 453 -9.86 -19.37 7.20
C LEU A 453 -10.86 -20.45 6.82
N ASN A 454 -10.42 -21.70 6.85
CA ASN A 454 -11.30 -22.83 6.62
C ASN A 454 -12.23 -23.07 7.82
N PRO A 455 -13.47 -23.53 7.62
CA PRO A 455 -14.40 -23.79 8.71
C PRO A 455 -13.96 -24.94 9.65
N ASP A 456 -13.07 -25.85 9.21
CA ASP A 456 -12.48 -26.95 10.00
C ASP A 456 -11.15 -26.57 10.68
N ALA A 457 -10.80 -25.28 10.68
CA ALA A 457 -9.62 -24.74 11.35
C ALA A 457 -9.99 -23.91 12.57
N ARG A 458 -9.09 -23.83 13.57
CA ARG A 458 -9.25 -23.06 14.80
C ARG A 458 -8.03 -22.19 15.02
N ILE A 459 -8.26 -20.90 15.21
CA ILE A 459 -7.24 -19.90 15.53
C ILE A 459 -7.91 -18.75 16.30
N ASP A 460 -7.25 -18.19 17.28
CA ASP A 460 -7.74 -17.02 18.01
C ASP A 460 -7.32 -15.69 17.37
N ALA A 461 -8.00 -14.62 17.73
CA ALA A 461 -7.73 -13.28 17.19
C ALA A 461 -6.30 -12.80 17.50
N ALA A 462 -5.75 -13.11 18.67
CA ALA A 462 -4.40 -12.71 19.06
C ALA A 462 -3.35 -13.38 18.15
N SER A 463 -3.51 -14.67 17.84
CA SER A 463 -2.68 -15.40 16.87
C SER A 463 -2.80 -14.83 15.46
N VAL A 464 -3.98 -14.38 15.02
CA VAL A 464 -4.17 -13.70 13.73
C VAL A 464 -3.41 -12.37 13.68
N ILE A 465 -3.45 -11.57 14.76
CA ILE A 465 -2.68 -10.32 14.86
C ILE A 465 -1.17 -10.60 14.87
N ALA A 466 -0.73 -11.68 15.52
CA ALA A 466 0.68 -12.11 15.45
C ALA A 466 1.08 -12.52 14.01
N MET A 467 0.20 -13.22 13.27
CA MET A 467 0.41 -13.48 11.84
C MET A 467 0.50 -12.20 11.02
N GLN A 468 -0.33 -11.18 11.31
CA GLN A 468 -0.28 -9.89 10.65
C GLN A 468 1.04 -9.16 10.94
N SER A 469 1.52 -9.22 12.17
CA SER A 469 2.84 -8.70 12.53
C SER A 469 3.96 -9.39 11.75
N ALA A 470 3.90 -10.73 11.62
CA ALA A 470 4.83 -11.49 10.79
C ALA A 470 4.71 -11.13 9.29
N LEU A 471 3.49 -10.94 8.76
CA LEU A 471 3.24 -10.50 7.40
C LEU A 471 3.86 -9.11 7.13
N ARG A 472 3.77 -8.21 8.10
CA ARG A 472 4.24 -6.83 8.00
C ARG A 472 5.70 -6.67 8.41
N SER A 473 6.36 -7.72 8.94
CA SER A 473 7.79 -7.70 9.32
C SER A 473 8.74 -7.44 8.15
N ALA A 474 8.33 -7.80 6.93
CA ALA A 474 9.04 -7.45 5.70
C ALA A 474 8.02 -7.10 4.59
N HIS A 475 8.33 -6.06 3.83
CA HIS A 475 7.44 -5.52 2.79
C HIS A 475 7.19 -6.46 1.61
N ASN A 476 8.04 -7.46 1.40
CA ASN A 476 7.94 -8.41 0.30
C ASN A 476 7.28 -9.73 0.69
N ILE A 477 6.69 -9.86 1.88
CA ILE A 477 5.91 -11.04 2.26
C ILE A 477 4.48 -10.86 1.72
N ALA A 478 4.06 -11.73 0.80
CA ALA A 478 2.72 -11.72 0.22
C ALA A 478 1.70 -12.46 1.08
N ALA A 479 2.14 -13.51 1.75
CA ALA A 479 1.28 -14.36 2.56
C ALA A 479 2.02 -14.97 3.73
N VAL A 480 1.28 -15.21 4.82
CA VAL A 480 1.75 -15.92 6.02
C VAL A 480 0.75 -17.04 6.33
N GLY A 481 1.23 -18.28 6.36
CA GLY A 481 0.48 -19.41 6.89
C GLY A 481 0.67 -19.56 8.40
N ALA A 482 -0.27 -20.19 9.11
CA ALA A 482 -0.11 -20.60 10.50
C ALA A 482 0.59 -21.95 10.62
N ALA A 483 1.46 -22.12 11.62
CA ALA A 483 1.83 -23.45 12.08
C ALA A 483 0.58 -24.12 12.69
N GLN A 484 0.38 -25.42 12.44
CA GLN A 484 -0.86 -26.10 12.82
C GLN A 484 -0.57 -27.44 13.46
N THR A 485 -1.47 -27.87 14.35
CA THR A 485 -1.46 -29.19 14.96
C THR A 485 -2.80 -29.92 14.71
N GLU A 486 -2.79 -31.24 14.75
CA GLU A 486 -4.03 -32.03 14.76
C GLU A 486 -4.72 -31.88 16.12
N PRO A 487 -6.05 -31.63 16.17
CA PRO A 487 -6.76 -31.42 17.44
C PRO A 487 -6.64 -32.59 18.42
N ASP A 488 -6.77 -33.84 17.94
CA ASP A 488 -6.82 -35.03 18.79
C ASP A 488 -5.44 -35.52 19.24
N SER A 489 -4.43 -35.40 18.38
CA SER A 489 -3.10 -35.97 18.62
C SER A 489 -2.07 -34.94 19.09
N GLY A 490 -2.33 -33.65 18.88
CA GLY A 490 -1.38 -32.58 19.08
C GLY A 490 -0.14 -32.64 18.15
N LEU A 491 -0.15 -33.54 17.17
CA LEU A 491 0.97 -33.70 16.26
C LEU A 491 1.01 -32.55 15.24
N PRO A 492 2.22 -32.06 14.89
CA PRO A 492 2.33 -30.97 13.92
C PRO A 492 1.88 -31.41 12.53
N VAL A 493 1.00 -30.60 11.94
CA VAL A 493 0.57 -30.74 10.54
C VAL A 493 1.60 -30.12 9.62
N ARG A 494 1.88 -30.77 8.50
CA ARG A 494 2.77 -30.19 7.50
C ARG A 494 2.07 -29.09 6.72
N VAL A 495 2.39 -27.84 7.02
CA VAL A 495 1.81 -26.64 6.40
C VAL A 495 2.61 -26.09 5.23
N TRP A 496 3.86 -26.53 5.05
CA TRP A 496 4.77 -26.10 4.01
C TRP A 496 4.99 -27.15 2.94
N TRP A 497 4.88 -26.76 1.66
CA TRP A 497 5.07 -27.66 0.53
C TRP A 497 5.89 -27.03 -0.59
N PRO A 498 6.66 -27.82 -1.38
CA PRO A 498 7.28 -27.33 -2.60
C PRO A 498 6.25 -27.21 -3.73
N PHE A 499 6.41 -26.21 -4.59
CA PHE A 499 5.55 -26.09 -5.78
C PHE A 499 5.60 -27.34 -6.64
N PRO A 500 4.46 -27.82 -7.18
CA PRO A 500 4.43 -28.91 -8.16
C PRO A 500 5.20 -28.52 -9.44
N THR A 501 6.30 -29.22 -9.73
CA THR A 501 7.11 -28.97 -10.93
C THR A 501 7.36 -30.28 -11.69
N PRO A 502 7.53 -30.24 -13.03
CA PRO A 502 7.87 -31.44 -13.79
C PRO A 502 9.15 -32.12 -13.30
N TRP A 503 10.18 -31.34 -13.02
CA TRP A 503 11.45 -31.85 -12.47
C TRP A 503 11.28 -32.44 -11.06
N GLY A 504 10.49 -31.78 -10.21
CA GLY A 504 10.16 -32.31 -8.88
C GLY A 504 9.48 -33.67 -8.91
N ALA A 505 8.56 -33.86 -9.84
CA ALA A 505 7.90 -35.15 -10.04
C ALA A 505 8.90 -36.25 -10.48
N CYS A 506 9.90 -35.91 -11.30
CA CYS A 506 10.97 -36.83 -11.66
C CYS A 506 11.79 -37.27 -10.45
N LEU A 507 12.20 -36.31 -9.58
CA LEU A 507 12.94 -36.62 -8.34
C LEU A 507 12.11 -37.49 -7.39
N GLU A 508 10.82 -37.22 -7.25
CA GLU A 508 9.92 -38.04 -6.42
C GLU A 508 9.71 -39.43 -6.99
N ALA A 509 9.68 -39.57 -8.31
CA ALA A 509 9.51 -40.90 -8.98
C ALA A 509 10.68 -41.82 -8.66
N VAL A 510 11.91 -41.30 -8.59
CA VAL A 510 13.12 -42.08 -8.29
C VAL A 510 13.50 -42.09 -6.79
N GLY A 511 12.59 -41.66 -5.91
CA GLY A 511 12.83 -41.67 -4.45
C GLY A 511 13.70 -40.55 -3.91
N LEU A 512 14.11 -39.59 -4.73
CA LEU A 512 14.97 -38.46 -4.35
C LEU A 512 14.19 -37.21 -3.98
N GLY A 513 12.90 -37.29 -3.70
CA GLY A 513 12.04 -36.15 -3.32
C GLY A 513 12.54 -35.38 -2.08
N ALA A 514 13.26 -36.06 -1.16
CA ALA A 514 13.85 -35.42 0.01
C ALA A 514 14.93 -34.38 -0.32
N LEU A 515 15.49 -34.36 -1.52
CA LEU A 515 16.43 -33.33 -1.97
C LEU A 515 15.74 -31.97 -2.19
N ARG A 516 14.42 -31.94 -2.31
CA ARG A 516 13.61 -30.72 -2.38
C ARG A 516 13.30 -30.20 -0.97
N ARG A 517 14.34 -29.76 -0.26
CA ARG A 517 14.23 -29.37 1.17
C ARG A 517 13.69 -27.96 1.40
N ARG A 518 13.55 -27.14 0.36
CA ARG A 518 13.02 -25.77 0.53
C ARG A 518 11.51 -25.78 0.29
N PRO A 519 10.72 -25.45 1.31
CA PRO A 519 9.29 -25.24 1.14
C PRO A 519 9.07 -23.93 0.36
N ASP A 520 8.06 -23.94 -0.51
CA ASP A 520 7.81 -22.83 -1.43
C ASP A 520 6.48 -22.10 -1.15
N PHE A 521 5.46 -22.82 -0.66
CA PHE A 521 4.15 -22.25 -0.36
C PHE A 521 3.52 -22.87 0.91
N ALA A 522 2.62 -22.09 1.54
CA ALA A 522 1.82 -22.51 2.69
C ALA A 522 0.43 -22.99 2.22
N ILE A 523 -0.16 -23.96 2.94
CA ILE A 523 -1.52 -24.45 2.66
C ILE A 523 -2.57 -23.37 3.00
N GLY A 524 -3.72 -23.43 2.32
CA GLY A 524 -4.77 -22.44 2.37
C GLY A 524 -5.73 -22.52 3.57
N SER A 525 -5.55 -23.48 4.51
CA SER A 525 -6.48 -23.66 5.64
C SER A 525 -6.52 -22.46 6.60
N ILE A 526 -5.36 -21.86 6.86
CA ILE A 526 -5.18 -20.59 7.61
C ILE A 526 -4.09 -19.80 6.88
N LEU A 527 -4.49 -18.85 6.07
CA LEU A 527 -3.58 -18.12 5.18
C LEU A 527 -3.89 -16.64 5.19
N LEU A 528 -3.02 -15.84 5.81
CA LEU A 528 -3.13 -14.38 5.82
C LEU A 528 -2.44 -13.79 4.58
N LEU A 529 -3.17 -13.03 3.79
CA LEU A 529 -2.73 -12.41 2.55
C LEU A 529 -2.54 -10.90 2.74
N ARG A 530 -1.43 -10.39 2.23
CA ARG A 530 -1.19 -8.95 2.17
C ARG A 530 -2.05 -8.30 1.11
N ARG A 531 -2.75 -7.22 1.44
CA ARG A 531 -3.63 -6.51 0.50
C ARG A 531 -2.88 -6.05 -0.76
N GLU A 532 -1.75 -5.44 -0.61
CA GLU A 532 -0.95 -4.93 -1.74
C GLU A 532 -0.45 -6.07 -2.66
N ALA A 533 -0.32 -7.28 -2.11
CA ALA A 533 0.00 -8.45 -2.93
C ALA A 533 -1.21 -8.92 -3.72
N ILE A 534 -2.42 -8.90 -3.14
CA ILE A 534 -3.66 -9.22 -3.85
C ILE A 534 -3.85 -8.25 -5.02
N ASP A 535 -3.72 -6.95 -4.80
CA ASP A 535 -3.89 -5.91 -5.83
C ASP A 535 -2.91 -6.08 -7.00
N LYS A 536 -1.67 -6.51 -6.70
CA LYS A 536 -0.62 -6.68 -7.71
C LYS A 536 -0.66 -8.02 -8.44
N VAL A 537 -1.00 -9.10 -7.74
CA VAL A 537 -1.03 -10.48 -8.27
C VAL A 537 -2.36 -10.80 -8.92
N GLY A 538 -3.42 -10.11 -8.48
CA GLY A 538 -4.81 -10.38 -8.83
C GLY A 538 -5.45 -11.44 -7.95
N VAL A 539 -6.73 -11.65 -8.16
CA VAL A 539 -7.58 -12.59 -7.41
C VAL A 539 -7.25 -14.07 -7.72
N PHE A 540 -7.96 -14.97 -7.09
CA PHE A 540 -7.78 -16.42 -7.30
C PHE A 540 -8.33 -16.86 -8.67
N ASP A 541 -7.69 -17.86 -9.27
CA ASP A 541 -8.10 -18.41 -10.58
C ASP A 541 -9.21 -19.45 -10.37
N GLU A 542 -10.44 -19.12 -10.72
CA GLU A 542 -11.64 -19.94 -10.50
C GLU A 542 -11.68 -21.25 -11.30
N ARG A 543 -10.74 -21.46 -12.24
CA ARG A 543 -10.57 -22.77 -12.89
C ARG A 543 -10.10 -23.84 -11.91
N PHE A 544 -9.59 -23.44 -10.74
CA PHE A 544 -9.30 -24.32 -9.61
C PHE A 544 -10.52 -24.32 -8.67
N PHE A 545 -11.39 -25.31 -8.87
CA PHE A 545 -12.60 -25.44 -8.07
C PHE A 545 -12.30 -25.76 -6.60
N LEU A 546 -11.36 -26.70 -6.39
CA LEU A 546 -10.89 -27.11 -5.07
C LEU A 546 -9.45 -27.62 -5.21
N TYR A 547 -8.57 -27.25 -4.28
CA TYR A 547 -7.13 -27.50 -4.24
C TYR A 547 -6.32 -26.79 -5.34
N ALA A 548 -5.10 -26.42 -4.99
CA ALA A 548 -4.11 -25.72 -5.81
C ALA A 548 -4.45 -24.27 -6.20
N GLU A 549 -5.59 -23.70 -5.83
CA GLU A 549 -5.91 -22.29 -5.99
C GLU A 549 -4.95 -21.41 -5.19
N GLU A 550 -4.68 -21.76 -3.92
CA GLU A 550 -3.70 -21.07 -3.07
C GLU A 550 -2.26 -21.32 -3.56
N THR A 551 -2.00 -22.49 -4.11
CA THR A 551 -0.71 -22.84 -4.72
C THR A 551 -0.45 -22.00 -5.97
N ASP A 552 -1.45 -21.84 -6.84
CA ASP A 552 -1.39 -20.98 -8.03
C ASP A 552 -1.18 -19.51 -7.67
N TRP A 553 -1.96 -19.02 -6.71
CA TRP A 553 -1.86 -17.62 -6.28
C TRP A 553 -0.46 -17.31 -5.70
N GLN A 554 0.03 -18.17 -4.79
CA GLN A 554 1.36 -18.02 -4.19
C GLN A 554 2.49 -18.18 -5.23
N TYR A 555 2.32 -19.04 -6.24
CA TYR A 555 3.29 -19.14 -7.33
C TYR A 555 3.33 -17.86 -8.19
N ARG A 556 2.16 -17.26 -8.49
CA ARG A 556 2.10 -15.96 -9.17
C ARG A 556 2.75 -14.86 -8.32
N ALA A 557 2.50 -14.85 -7.02
CA ALA A 557 3.12 -13.93 -6.08
C ALA A 557 4.66 -14.08 -6.08
N ARG A 558 5.17 -15.31 -6.03
CA ARG A 558 6.61 -15.58 -6.12
C ARG A 558 7.23 -15.08 -7.42
N LYS A 559 6.55 -15.28 -8.55
CA LYS A 559 6.98 -14.74 -9.86
C LYS A 559 6.99 -13.20 -9.89
N ALA A 560 6.10 -12.57 -9.17
CA ALA A 560 6.05 -11.12 -9.03
C ALA A 560 7.07 -10.54 -8.00
N GLY A 561 7.95 -11.40 -7.43
CA GLY A 561 9.02 -11.00 -6.52
C GLY A 561 8.65 -11.03 -5.04
N TRP A 562 7.46 -11.53 -4.69
CA TRP A 562 7.03 -11.70 -3.31
C TRP A 562 7.63 -12.94 -2.65
N THR A 563 7.62 -12.98 -1.33
CA THR A 563 7.99 -14.13 -0.49
C THR A 563 6.78 -14.63 0.28
N ILE A 564 6.86 -15.87 0.78
CA ILE A 564 5.84 -16.49 1.64
C ILE A 564 6.52 -16.82 2.97
N ALA A 565 5.80 -16.70 4.07
CA ALA A 565 6.27 -17.04 5.41
C ALA A 565 5.28 -17.97 6.14
N VAL A 566 5.68 -18.50 7.29
CA VAL A 566 4.80 -19.18 8.25
C VAL A 566 5.08 -18.59 9.63
N ALA A 567 4.04 -18.25 10.35
CA ALA A 567 4.11 -17.80 11.73
C ALA A 567 3.99 -19.00 12.68
N ASP A 568 4.77 -18.96 13.73
CA ASP A 568 4.70 -19.92 14.85
C ASP A 568 3.63 -19.43 15.84
N VAL A 569 2.38 -19.81 15.58
CA VAL A 569 1.21 -19.44 16.37
C VAL A 569 0.41 -20.70 16.72
N GLU A 570 -0.42 -20.62 17.75
CA GLU A 570 -1.29 -21.73 18.15
C GLU A 570 -2.49 -21.79 17.22
N ALA A 571 -2.57 -22.86 16.41
CA ALA A 571 -3.67 -23.12 15.51
C ALA A 571 -3.86 -24.63 15.32
N THR A 572 -5.11 -25.06 15.10
CA THR A 572 -5.44 -26.44 14.81
C THR A 572 -6.21 -26.58 13.51
N HIS A 573 -6.12 -27.74 12.88
CA HIS A 573 -6.85 -28.06 11.66
C HIS A 573 -7.19 -29.54 11.62
N GLU A 574 -8.48 -29.86 11.50
CA GLU A 574 -8.97 -31.24 11.52
C GLU A 574 -8.60 -32.03 10.27
N GLY A 575 -8.32 -31.38 9.18
CA GLY A 575 -7.91 -31.98 7.91
C GLY A 575 -8.86 -33.04 7.34
N GLY A 576 -9.53 -32.70 6.23
CA GLY A 576 -10.45 -33.62 5.55
C GLY A 576 -11.88 -33.61 6.08
N GLY A 577 -12.23 -32.67 6.98
CA GLY A 577 -13.57 -32.57 7.61
C GLY A 577 -14.66 -32.02 6.69
N THR A 578 -14.33 -31.30 5.63
CA THR A 578 -15.34 -30.86 4.66
C THR A 578 -15.83 -32.00 3.82
N GLY A 579 -17.03 -32.45 4.13
CA GLY A 579 -17.73 -33.63 3.62
C GLY A 579 -17.55 -33.91 2.14
N GLY A 580 -17.60 -35.18 1.78
CA GLY A 580 -17.58 -35.63 0.39
C GLY A 580 -16.90 -36.99 0.20
N ASP A 581 -17.21 -37.61 -0.92
CA ASP A 581 -16.59 -38.87 -1.33
C ASP A 581 -15.05 -38.73 -1.42
N PRO A 582 -14.26 -39.52 -0.68
CA PRO A 582 -12.79 -39.50 -0.77
C PRO A 582 -12.26 -39.66 -2.21
N ARG A 583 -13.01 -40.34 -3.09
CA ARG A 583 -12.65 -40.47 -4.51
C ARG A 583 -12.81 -39.18 -5.29
N ALA A 584 -13.88 -38.44 -5.02
CA ALA A 584 -14.10 -37.13 -5.62
C ALA A 584 -12.99 -36.12 -5.19
N ARG A 585 -12.64 -36.13 -3.89
CA ARG A 585 -11.53 -35.28 -3.37
C ARG A 585 -10.19 -35.61 -4.03
N GLU A 586 -9.86 -36.91 -4.19
CA GLU A 586 -8.63 -37.34 -4.86
C GLU A 586 -8.62 -36.92 -6.34
N ALA A 587 -9.77 -36.96 -7.01
CA ALA A 587 -9.91 -36.52 -8.41
C ALA A 587 -9.73 -35.00 -8.55
N HIS A 588 -10.34 -34.20 -7.68
CA HIS A 588 -10.15 -32.74 -7.64
C HIS A 588 -8.69 -32.38 -7.38
N PHE A 589 -8.03 -33.04 -6.42
CA PHE A 589 -6.63 -32.77 -6.10
C PHE A 589 -5.70 -32.98 -7.31
N TYR A 590 -5.81 -34.12 -8.00
CA TYR A 590 -4.98 -34.41 -9.16
C TYR A 590 -5.43 -33.68 -10.42
N GLY A 591 -6.72 -33.38 -10.58
CA GLY A 591 -7.25 -32.53 -11.64
C GLY A 591 -6.71 -31.11 -11.54
N SER A 592 -6.68 -30.56 -10.34
CA SER A 592 -6.10 -29.23 -10.07
C SER A 592 -4.58 -29.23 -10.24
N ALA A 593 -3.88 -30.31 -9.87
CA ALA A 593 -2.45 -30.45 -10.16
C ALA A 593 -2.17 -30.47 -11.68
N GLU A 594 -3.02 -31.13 -12.48
CA GLU A 594 -2.91 -31.09 -13.95
C GLU A 594 -3.12 -29.67 -14.49
N ARG A 595 -4.17 -28.95 -14.03
CA ARG A 595 -4.44 -27.54 -14.42
C ARG A 595 -3.25 -26.66 -14.08
N TYR A 596 -2.72 -26.78 -12.87
CA TYR A 596 -1.57 -26.01 -12.41
C TYR A 596 -0.33 -26.24 -13.30
N VAL A 597 0.03 -27.51 -13.54
CA VAL A 597 1.21 -27.84 -14.36
C VAL A 597 1.03 -27.39 -15.80
N ARG A 598 -0.15 -27.56 -16.39
CA ARG A 598 -0.45 -27.08 -17.75
C ARG A 598 -0.38 -25.55 -17.83
N LYS A 599 -0.92 -24.83 -16.83
CA LYS A 599 -0.91 -23.36 -16.77
C LYS A 599 0.51 -22.81 -16.72
N HIS A 600 1.38 -23.40 -15.91
CA HIS A 600 2.69 -22.82 -15.63
C HIS A 600 3.86 -23.41 -16.42
N TYR A 601 3.71 -24.63 -16.92
CA TYR A 601 4.77 -25.38 -17.63
C TYR A 601 4.34 -25.88 -19.01
N GLY A 602 3.12 -25.60 -19.45
CA GLY A 602 2.60 -25.98 -20.74
C GLY A 602 2.35 -27.48 -20.92
N SER A 603 2.04 -27.89 -22.15
CA SER A 603 1.77 -29.28 -22.50
C SER A 603 2.98 -30.21 -22.34
N THR A 604 4.17 -29.71 -22.68
CA THR A 604 5.43 -30.45 -22.50
C THR A 604 5.72 -30.70 -21.02
N GLY A 605 5.59 -29.67 -20.19
CA GLY A 605 5.75 -29.81 -18.75
C GLY A 605 4.76 -30.81 -18.15
N TRP A 606 3.51 -30.79 -18.60
CA TRP A 606 2.52 -31.78 -18.21
C TRP A 606 2.89 -33.19 -18.64
N ALA A 607 3.35 -33.41 -19.86
CA ALA A 607 3.76 -34.71 -20.33
C ALA A 607 4.88 -35.33 -19.46
N VAL A 608 5.89 -34.54 -19.10
CA VAL A 608 6.97 -34.96 -18.19
C VAL A 608 6.43 -35.24 -16.78
N TYR A 609 5.61 -34.35 -16.22
CA TYR A 609 4.99 -34.54 -14.90
C TYR A 609 4.12 -35.80 -14.84
N ARG A 610 3.27 -36.01 -15.86
CA ARG A 610 2.41 -37.18 -15.99
C ARG A 610 3.22 -38.47 -16.07
N PHE A 611 4.24 -38.52 -16.94
CA PHE A 611 5.11 -39.69 -17.10
C PHE A 611 5.83 -40.03 -15.78
N ALA A 612 6.41 -39.05 -15.10
CA ALA A 612 7.09 -39.24 -13.81
C ALA A 612 6.14 -39.85 -12.75
N ASN A 613 4.91 -39.31 -12.65
CA ASN A 613 3.90 -39.82 -11.72
C ASN A 613 3.44 -41.23 -12.07
N LEU A 614 3.25 -41.53 -13.36
CA LEU A 614 2.91 -42.89 -13.82
C LEU A 614 4.02 -43.91 -13.49
N ALA A 615 5.27 -43.56 -13.81
CA ALA A 615 6.42 -44.42 -13.54
C ALA A 615 6.60 -44.65 -12.03
N GLY A 616 6.61 -43.60 -11.24
CA GLY A 616 6.75 -43.69 -9.78
C GLY A 616 5.59 -44.43 -9.11
N ALA A 617 4.36 -44.24 -9.57
CA ALA A 617 3.18 -44.94 -9.06
C ALA A 617 3.20 -46.43 -9.46
N THR A 618 3.67 -46.75 -10.65
CA THR A 618 3.82 -48.16 -11.10
C THR A 618 4.82 -48.92 -10.22
N VAL A 619 6.02 -48.34 -10.03
CA VAL A 619 7.06 -48.96 -9.18
C VAL A 619 6.55 -49.15 -7.74
N ARG A 620 6.00 -48.07 -7.13
CA ARG A 620 5.47 -48.15 -5.76
C ARG A 620 4.29 -49.14 -5.63
N GLY A 621 3.43 -49.22 -6.64
CA GLY A 621 2.30 -50.13 -6.67
C GLY A 621 2.70 -51.60 -6.75
N LEU A 622 3.91 -51.90 -7.26
CA LEU A 622 4.50 -53.24 -7.34
C LEU A 622 5.30 -53.60 -6.07
N VAL A 623 6.01 -52.62 -5.51
CA VAL A 623 6.98 -52.88 -4.42
C VAL A 623 6.38 -52.70 -3.03
N LEU A 624 5.42 -51.77 -2.85
CA LEU A 624 4.87 -51.45 -1.52
C LEU A 624 3.68 -52.36 -1.18
N PRO A 625 3.67 -53.03 0.01
CA PRO A 625 2.54 -53.81 0.48
C PRO A 625 1.41 -52.94 1.06
N GLY A 626 0.22 -53.57 1.24
CA GLY A 626 -0.91 -52.98 1.95
C GLY A 626 -1.49 -51.71 1.30
N GLU A 627 -1.98 -50.81 2.13
CA GLU A 627 -2.66 -49.59 1.68
C GLU A 627 -1.78 -48.65 0.85
N ARG A 628 -0.47 -48.59 1.14
CA ARG A 628 0.47 -47.76 0.37
C ARG A 628 0.59 -48.20 -1.08
N GLY A 629 0.63 -49.53 -1.31
CA GLY A 629 0.63 -50.09 -2.66
C GLY A 629 -0.72 -49.90 -3.37
N ALA A 630 -1.84 -50.04 -2.64
CA ALA A 630 -3.17 -49.78 -3.16
C ALA A 630 -3.36 -48.31 -3.58
N ALA A 631 -2.93 -47.35 -2.76
CA ALA A 631 -2.94 -45.92 -3.09
C ALA A 631 -2.09 -45.63 -4.35
N ALA A 632 -0.90 -46.23 -4.47
CA ALA A 632 -0.07 -46.06 -5.65
C ALA A 632 -0.76 -46.63 -6.93
N ARG A 633 -1.46 -47.76 -6.84
CA ARG A 633 -2.24 -48.33 -7.96
C ARG A 633 -3.42 -47.41 -8.34
N ARG A 634 -4.15 -46.83 -7.38
CA ARG A 634 -5.22 -45.85 -7.64
C ARG A 634 -4.65 -44.61 -8.36
N ARG A 635 -3.56 -44.03 -7.84
CA ARG A 635 -2.87 -42.88 -8.46
C ARG A 635 -2.44 -43.20 -9.90
N ARG A 636 -1.88 -44.39 -10.16
CA ARG A 636 -1.55 -44.81 -11.53
C ARG A 636 -2.78 -44.82 -12.42
N GLY A 637 -3.93 -45.33 -11.95
CA GLY A 637 -5.20 -45.32 -12.68
C GLY A 637 -5.67 -43.93 -13.06
N LEU A 638 -5.59 -42.97 -12.14
CA LEU A 638 -5.93 -41.56 -12.37
C LEU A 638 -5.04 -40.92 -13.45
N PHE A 639 -3.72 -41.05 -13.31
CA PHE A 639 -2.81 -40.49 -14.30
C PHE A 639 -2.85 -41.17 -15.66
N SER A 640 -3.23 -42.46 -15.75
CA SER A 640 -3.40 -43.16 -17.03
C SER A 640 -4.59 -42.63 -17.83
N LYS A 641 -5.71 -42.36 -17.15
CA LYS A 641 -6.95 -41.82 -17.75
C LYS A 641 -6.87 -40.29 -18.00
N GLY A 642 -6.04 -39.58 -17.27
CA GLY A 642 -5.97 -38.12 -17.21
C GLY A 642 -6.81 -37.57 -16.07
N PRO A 643 -6.18 -36.90 -15.07
CA PRO A 643 -6.90 -36.47 -13.86
C PRO A 643 -8.09 -35.54 -14.12
N ILE A 644 -7.98 -34.58 -15.02
CA ILE A 644 -9.11 -33.70 -15.40
C ILE A 644 -10.26 -34.50 -16.00
N ALA A 645 -9.97 -35.50 -16.86
CA ALA A 645 -11.02 -36.34 -17.46
C ALA A 645 -11.74 -37.21 -16.40
N VAL A 646 -11.00 -37.67 -15.38
CA VAL A 646 -11.60 -38.45 -14.27
C VAL A 646 -12.47 -37.50 -13.42
N GLU A 647 -11.98 -36.32 -13.08
CA GLU A 647 -12.74 -35.32 -12.32
C GLU A 647 -14.04 -34.95 -13.02
N SER A 648 -14.00 -34.65 -14.34
CA SER A 648 -15.20 -34.32 -15.13
C SER A 648 -16.19 -35.46 -15.26
N SER A 649 -15.81 -36.70 -14.96
CA SER A 649 -16.72 -37.84 -14.94
C SER A 649 -17.42 -38.08 -13.61
N LEU A 650 -17.03 -37.33 -12.55
CA LEU A 650 -17.59 -37.40 -11.20
C LEU A 650 -18.46 -36.20 -10.86
N SER A 651 -18.37 -35.11 -11.66
CA SER A 651 -19.25 -33.95 -11.65
C SER A 651 -20.43 -34.18 -12.60
#